data_5f562071bb5120c35b00075649a599a8
#
_entry.id   5f562071bb5120c35b00075649a599a8
#
_cell.length_a   1.000
_cell.length_b   1.000
_cell.length_c   1.000
_cell.angle_alpha   90.00
_cell.angle_beta   90.00
_cell.angle_gamma   90.00
#
_symmetry.space_group_name_H-M   'P 1'
#
loop_
_entity.id
_entity.type
_entity.pdbx_description
1 polymer ?
#
loop_
_entity_poly.entity_id
_entity_poly.type
_entity_poly.pdbx_seq_one_letter_code
_entity_poly.pdbx_strand_id
1 'polypeptide(L)'
;TGQSLNRARMLQKLLFGIQMYAKPLDPQVPQLIRGLNILSILEIFMTVVVGQDTAKTRRTLTVGSKSIAYYSIPAAQAAGLGDFSRLPAALKVVLENMLRFEDGKTVSVDDIKAFAEWGAKGGKNPREIAYRPARVLMQDFTGVPAVVDLAAMRDGIVALGGDPEKINPLNPVDLVIDHSVMIDEFGTPRAFQMNVDREYERNMERYTFLKWGQSAFNNFRVVPPGTGICHQVNLEYLSQTVWTDQDQNGQEVAYPDTLVGTDSHTTMVKGAAVLGWGVGGIEAEAAMLGQPISMLIPEVVGFELTGAMMEGTTGTDLVLKVVEMLRARGVVGKFVEFYGTGLDNLPLADRATIANMAPEYGATCGFFPIDDETIRYLHATGRDEDRVALVEAYAKENGFWRDETYAPIYTDTLHLDMGTIVPAISGPKRPQDFVALTEGQNAFRREMEETFKRPMGKQIAVAGEEYTMESGKVVIASITSCTNTSNPYVMIGAGLVARKAAALGMDSKPWVKTSLAPGSQVVSAYLEAADLQKDLDAVGFNLVGYGCTTCIGNSGPLQPEISAAISEGDLVATAVLSGNRNFEGRISPDVRANYLASPPLVVAYALAGTLDINLATDVIGQDRDGNDVYLKDIWPTTQEVAEMVEATVTREAFLSKYADVFKGDEKWQAVDVTNQKTYDWPAGSTYVQNPPYFQGITMETHKITDLEDAKVMAILGDMITTDHISPAGSFKDTTPAGKYLTERQVSPREFNSYGSRRGNHEVMMRGTFANIRIKNEMLDGVEGGYTLGPDGSQMAIFDAAMAYQEQGTPLVIFGGEQYGAGSSRDWAAKGTALLGVKAVIAESFERIHRSNLVGMGVIPFEFTGGDTRKSLGLNGDETVSIRGLEGVKPLQEVPAEITMSDGSVKSITLKCRIDTEVEIDYIENGGVLHYVLRNLAKAA
;
A
#
# COMPACT_ATOMS: atom_id res chain seq x y z
N THR A 1 -13.45 -17.96 -24.44
CA THR A 1 -14.38 -19.09 -24.71
C THR A 1 -14.67 -19.90 -23.45
N GLY A 2 -13.74 -20.05 -22.53
CA GLY A 2 -13.96 -20.78 -21.27
C GLY A 2 -14.96 -20.09 -20.33
N GLN A 3 -14.92 -18.78 -20.20
CA GLN A 3 -15.88 -18.04 -19.36
C GLN A 3 -17.28 -17.99 -19.98
N SER A 4 -17.40 -17.88 -21.29
CA SER A 4 -18.72 -17.91 -21.98
C SER A 4 -19.33 -19.31 -21.93
N LEU A 5 -18.54 -20.39 -22.01
CA LEU A 5 -19.02 -21.76 -21.87
C LEU A 5 -19.40 -22.13 -20.42
N ASN A 6 -18.67 -21.61 -19.43
CA ASN A 6 -19.04 -21.77 -18.03
C ASN A 6 -20.30 -20.96 -17.68
N ARG A 7 -20.45 -19.75 -18.22
CA ARG A 7 -21.67 -18.93 -18.10
C ARG A 7 -22.86 -19.60 -18.76
N ALA A 8 -22.70 -20.15 -19.97
CA ALA A 8 -23.76 -20.92 -20.63
C ALA A 8 -24.12 -22.19 -19.86
N ARG A 9 -23.16 -22.89 -19.27
CA ARG A 9 -23.41 -24.07 -18.42
C ARG A 9 -24.07 -23.71 -17.08
N MET A 10 -23.72 -22.55 -16.50
CA MET A 10 -24.34 -22.05 -15.28
C MET A 10 -25.77 -21.59 -15.53
N LEU A 11 -26.04 -20.90 -16.64
CA LEU A 11 -27.38 -20.56 -17.11
C LEU A 11 -28.21 -21.79 -17.44
N GLN A 12 -27.62 -22.80 -18.07
CA GLN A 12 -28.30 -24.07 -18.34
C GLN A 12 -28.62 -24.83 -17.03
N LYS A 13 -27.74 -24.81 -16.01
CA LYS A 13 -28.02 -25.36 -14.70
C LYS A 13 -29.08 -24.61 -13.92
N LEU A 14 -29.11 -23.26 -14.01
CA LEU A 14 -30.15 -22.42 -13.43
C LEU A 14 -31.51 -22.68 -14.10
N LEU A 15 -31.55 -22.75 -15.42
CA LEU A 15 -32.76 -23.07 -16.19
C LEU A 15 -33.24 -24.51 -15.91
N PHE A 16 -32.31 -25.45 -15.74
CA PHE A 16 -32.64 -26.83 -15.39
C PHE A 16 -33.13 -26.96 -13.93
N GLY A 17 -32.55 -26.19 -13.01
CA GLY A 17 -32.98 -26.09 -11.61
C GLY A 17 -34.40 -25.52 -11.48
N ILE A 18 -34.72 -24.48 -12.25
CA ILE A 18 -36.06 -23.88 -12.27
C ILE A 18 -37.08 -24.82 -12.91
N GLN A 19 -36.71 -25.64 -13.89
CA GLN A 19 -37.59 -26.66 -14.47
C GLN A 19 -37.87 -27.86 -13.55
N MET A 20 -36.94 -28.23 -12.65
CA MET A 20 -37.09 -29.38 -11.77
C MET A 20 -37.93 -29.11 -10.51
N TYR A 21 -38.14 -27.85 -10.11
CA TYR A 21 -38.90 -27.45 -8.93
C TYR A 21 -40.31 -26.88 -9.21
N ALA A 22 -40.69 -26.76 -10.50
CA ALA A 22 -42.02 -26.32 -10.87
C ALA A 22 -43.02 -27.48 -10.72
N LYS A 23 -43.68 -27.54 -9.57
CA LYS A 23 -45.01 -28.20 -9.50
C LYS A 23 -45.98 -27.44 -10.43
N PRO A 24 -47.00 -28.13 -10.98
CA PRO A 24 -47.91 -27.46 -11.92
C PRO A 24 -48.61 -26.27 -11.23
N LEU A 25 -48.28 -25.08 -11.67
CA LEU A 25 -48.79 -23.82 -11.18
C LEU A 25 -49.96 -23.35 -12.09
N ASP A 26 -50.93 -22.73 -11.42
CA ASP A 26 -52.13 -22.05 -11.88
C ASP A 26 -51.96 -21.31 -13.24
N PRO A 27 -52.93 -21.36 -14.13
CA PRO A 27 -52.85 -20.76 -15.50
C PRO A 27 -52.68 -19.25 -15.58
N GLN A 28 -52.65 -18.54 -14.45
CA GLN A 28 -52.45 -17.10 -14.37
C GLN A 28 -50.98 -16.64 -14.25
N VAL A 29 -50.05 -17.56 -14.05
CA VAL A 29 -48.61 -17.24 -13.87
C VAL A 29 -47.86 -16.82 -15.17
N PRO A 30 -48.28 -17.14 -16.39
CA PRO A 30 -47.56 -16.74 -17.62
C PRO A 30 -47.52 -15.25 -17.91
N GLN A 31 -48.38 -14.44 -17.28
CA GLN A 31 -48.38 -12.99 -17.54
C GLN A 31 -47.40 -12.20 -16.68
N LEU A 32 -47.03 -12.68 -15.50
CA LEU A 32 -46.00 -12.03 -14.65
C LEU A 32 -44.56 -12.24 -15.15
N ILE A 33 -44.33 -13.34 -15.87
CA ILE A 33 -42.99 -13.63 -16.40
C ILE A 33 -42.71 -12.88 -17.72
N ARG A 34 -43.73 -12.42 -18.40
CA ARG A 34 -43.59 -11.62 -19.63
C ARG A 34 -43.26 -10.12 -19.37
N GLY A 35 -43.34 -9.67 -18.12
CA GLY A 35 -43.02 -8.31 -17.73
C GLY A 35 -41.60 -8.15 -17.14
N LEU A 36 -40.94 -9.24 -16.83
CA LEU A 36 -39.52 -9.20 -16.43
C LEU A 36 -38.65 -9.22 -17.69
N ASN A 37 -38.15 -8.06 -18.03
CA ASN A 37 -37.25 -7.86 -19.15
C ASN A 37 -35.93 -8.58 -18.79
N ILE A 38 -35.77 -9.83 -19.27
CA ILE A 38 -34.57 -10.65 -19.07
C ILE A 38 -33.32 -9.92 -19.57
N LEU A 39 -33.48 -8.94 -20.47
CA LEU A 39 -32.43 -8.04 -20.91
C LEU A 39 -31.99 -7.06 -19.80
N SER A 40 -32.87 -6.64 -18.90
CA SER A 40 -32.49 -5.73 -17.80
C SER A 40 -31.76 -6.41 -16.65
N ILE A 41 -31.78 -7.75 -16.53
CA ILE A 41 -31.00 -8.52 -15.57
C ILE A 41 -29.60 -8.85 -16.14
N LEU A 42 -29.43 -8.76 -17.46
CA LEU A 42 -28.14 -8.95 -18.16
C LEU A 42 -27.32 -7.65 -18.27
N GLU A 43 -27.92 -6.50 -17.98
CA GLU A 43 -27.27 -5.18 -18.11
C GLU A 43 -26.47 -4.69 -16.87
N ILE A 44 -26.35 -5.50 -15.82
CA ILE A 44 -25.54 -5.15 -14.61
C ILE A 44 -24.08 -5.65 -14.74
N PHE A 45 -23.57 -5.88 -15.94
CA PHE A 45 -22.17 -6.24 -16.12
C PHE A 45 -21.36 -5.06 -16.65
N MET A 46 -20.46 -4.59 -15.79
CA MET A 46 -19.28 -3.77 -16.02
C MET A 46 -19.20 -3.15 -17.42
N THR A 47 -19.70 -1.93 -17.55
CA THR A 47 -19.54 -1.15 -18.75
C THR A 47 -18.59 0.02 -18.47
N VAL A 48 -17.48 0.09 -19.22
CA VAL A 48 -16.68 1.30 -19.23
C VAL A 48 -17.42 2.38 -20.05
N VAL A 49 -17.69 3.53 -19.43
CA VAL A 49 -18.27 4.66 -20.15
C VAL A 49 -17.15 5.41 -20.85
N VAL A 50 -16.95 5.14 -22.14
CA VAL A 50 -15.95 5.81 -22.96
C VAL A 50 -16.42 7.20 -23.40
N GLY A 51 -15.46 8.09 -23.73
CA GLY A 51 -15.71 9.46 -24.15
C GLY A 51 -16.23 9.61 -25.59
N GLN A 52 -16.16 10.85 -26.11
CA GLN A 52 -16.71 11.25 -27.41
C GLN A 52 -15.81 10.86 -28.59
N ASP A 53 -14.49 10.64 -28.34
CA ASP A 53 -13.49 10.38 -29.38
C ASP A 53 -13.52 11.40 -30.53
N THR A 54 -13.46 12.67 -30.15
CA THR A 54 -13.54 13.80 -31.13
C THR A 54 -12.49 13.68 -32.21
N ALA A 55 -11.30 13.18 -31.90
CA ALA A 55 -10.21 12.99 -32.85
C ALA A 55 -10.30 11.68 -33.67
N LYS A 56 -11.31 10.85 -33.42
CA LYS A 56 -11.57 9.58 -34.12
C LYS A 56 -10.34 8.63 -34.02
N THR A 57 -9.88 8.42 -32.82
CA THR A 57 -8.70 7.58 -32.53
C THR A 57 -9.04 6.11 -32.35
N ARG A 58 -10.33 5.78 -32.16
CA ARG A 58 -10.81 4.42 -31.97
C ARG A 58 -10.49 3.55 -33.18
N ARG A 59 -9.94 2.37 -32.95
CA ARG A 59 -9.55 1.37 -33.95
C ARG A 59 -10.05 0.00 -33.49
N THR A 60 -9.87 -0.99 -34.37
CA THR A 60 -10.21 -2.37 -34.10
C THR A 60 -8.96 -3.25 -34.23
N LEU A 61 -8.69 -4.05 -33.23
CA LEU A 61 -7.61 -5.03 -33.18
C LEU A 61 -8.21 -6.42 -33.39
N THR A 62 -7.64 -7.20 -34.31
CA THR A 62 -8.04 -8.61 -34.51
C THR A 62 -7.02 -9.51 -33.85
N VAL A 63 -7.49 -10.32 -32.88
CA VAL A 63 -6.66 -11.30 -32.17
C VAL A 63 -7.35 -12.66 -32.25
N GLY A 64 -6.77 -13.59 -32.98
CA GLY A 64 -7.43 -14.85 -33.29
C GLY A 64 -8.75 -14.61 -34.01
N SER A 65 -9.85 -15.07 -33.45
CA SER A 65 -11.21 -14.87 -33.98
C SER A 65 -11.94 -13.66 -33.41
N LYS A 66 -11.34 -12.91 -32.47
CA LYS A 66 -11.97 -11.78 -31.80
C LYS A 66 -11.64 -10.46 -32.49
N SER A 67 -12.63 -9.55 -32.50
CA SER A 67 -12.49 -8.17 -32.97
C SER A 67 -12.76 -7.24 -31.81
N ILE A 68 -11.73 -6.56 -31.30
CA ILE A 68 -11.73 -5.80 -30.07
C ILE A 68 -11.42 -4.34 -30.39
N ALA A 69 -12.22 -3.40 -29.87
CA ALA A 69 -11.95 -1.99 -30.05
C ALA A 69 -10.81 -1.53 -29.11
N TYR A 70 -10.10 -0.47 -29.52
CA TYR A 70 -9.09 0.20 -28.69
C TYR A 70 -8.89 1.64 -29.13
N TYR A 71 -8.26 2.48 -28.29
CA TYR A 71 -7.91 3.85 -28.61
C TYR A 71 -6.43 3.93 -29.00
N SER A 72 -6.18 4.36 -30.25
CA SER A 72 -4.88 4.26 -30.89
C SER A 72 -4.07 5.54 -30.74
N ILE A 73 -2.92 5.46 -30.08
CA ILE A 73 -1.92 6.55 -29.98
C ILE A 73 -1.37 6.92 -31.36
N PRO A 74 -0.98 5.94 -32.24
CA PRO A 74 -0.59 6.28 -33.61
C PRO A 74 -1.69 6.99 -34.40
N ALA A 75 -2.97 6.66 -34.21
CA ALA A 75 -4.08 7.36 -34.86
C ALA A 75 -4.26 8.79 -34.33
N ALA A 76 -4.04 9.02 -33.03
CA ALA A 76 -4.05 10.36 -32.43
C ALA A 76 -2.94 11.24 -33.03
N GLN A 77 -1.77 10.70 -33.22
CA GLN A 77 -0.66 11.39 -33.89
C GLN A 77 -1.01 11.69 -35.36
N ALA A 78 -1.55 10.74 -36.08
CA ALA A 78 -2.00 10.92 -37.47
C ALA A 78 -3.11 11.97 -37.61
N ALA A 79 -3.96 12.10 -36.59
CA ALA A 79 -5.01 13.13 -36.49
C ALA A 79 -4.46 14.54 -36.18
N GLY A 80 -3.16 14.69 -35.99
CA GLY A 80 -2.48 15.99 -35.75
C GLY A 80 -2.57 16.48 -34.30
N LEU A 81 -2.81 15.57 -33.33
CA LEU A 81 -2.84 15.93 -31.90
C LEU A 81 -1.43 16.16 -31.32
N GLY A 82 -0.39 15.66 -31.98
CA GLY A 82 1.00 15.88 -31.62
C GLY A 82 1.89 14.67 -31.89
N ASP A 83 3.18 14.78 -31.63
CA ASP A 83 4.13 13.66 -31.70
C ASP A 83 4.24 12.97 -30.33
N PHE A 84 3.78 11.73 -30.26
CA PHE A 84 3.79 10.90 -29.05
C PHE A 84 4.80 9.74 -29.15
N SER A 85 5.54 9.64 -30.25
CA SER A 85 6.42 8.50 -30.55
C SER A 85 7.48 8.26 -29.48
N ARG A 86 8.02 9.34 -28.92
CA ARG A 86 9.08 9.32 -27.90
C ARG A 86 8.60 9.59 -26.47
N LEU A 87 7.30 9.47 -26.21
CA LEU A 87 6.81 9.50 -24.82
C LEU A 87 7.30 8.24 -24.08
N PRO A 88 7.65 8.35 -22.79
CA PRO A 88 7.85 7.20 -21.92
C PRO A 88 6.61 6.30 -21.91
N ALA A 89 6.81 4.98 -21.77
CA ALA A 89 5.71 4.02 -21.78
C ALA A 89 4.68 4.31 -20.68
N ALA A 90 5.13 4.71 -19.49
CA ALA A 90 4.24 5.12 -18.41
C ALA A 90 3.32 6.28 -18.80
N LEU A 91 3.82 7.28 -19.54
CA LEU A 91 3.01 8.39 -20.03
C LEU A 91 2.11 8.01 -21.22
N LYS A 92 2.52 7.03 -22.04
CA LYS A 92 1.62 6.49 -23.07
C LYS A 92 0.40 5.82 -22.47
N VAL A 93 0.54 5.13 -21.31
CA VAL A 93 -0.62 4.58 -20.57
C VAL A 93 -1.57 5.70 -20.13
N VAL A 94 -1.02 6.79 -19.58
CA VAL A 94 -1.84 7.94 -19.16
C VAL A 94 -2.47 8.64 -20.37
N LEU A 95 -1.76 8.77 -21.48
CA LEU A 95 -2.29 9.34 -22.73
C LEU A 95 -3.44 8.50 -23.29
N GLU A 96 -3.32 7.16 -23.31
CA GLU A 96 -4.41 6.28 -23.73
C GLU A 96 -5.68 6.51 -22.88
N ASN A 97 -5.49 6.66 -21.56
CA ASN A 97 -6.57 6.96 -20.64
C ASN A 97 -7.29 8.27 -21.02
N MET A 98 -6.53 9.33 -21.37
CA MET A 98 -7.11 10.59 -21.84
C MET A 98 -7.86 10.42 -23.16
N LEU A 99 -7.31 9.66 -24.12
CA LEU A 99 -7.99 9.39 -25.40
C LEU A 99 -9.33 8.65 -25.19
N ARG A 100 -9.35 7.68 -24.29
CA ARG A 100 -10.53 6.86 -24.00
C ARG A 100 -11.63 7.62 -23.26
N PHE A 101 -11.27 8.58 -22.41
CA PHE A 101 -12.21 9.35 -21.58
C PHE A 101 -12.41 10.80 -22.04
N GLU A 102 -11.97 11.17 -23.25
CA GLU A 102 -12.19 12.52 -23.79
C GLU A 102 -13.69 12.82 -23.92
N ASP A 103 -14.21 13.71 -23.05
CA ASP A 103 -15.61 14.09 -22.93
C ASP A 103 -15.86 15.61 -23.16
N GLY A 104 -14.79 16.36 -23.40
CA GLY A 104 -14.80 17.81 -23.53
C GLY A 104 -15.11 18.60 -22.25
N LYS A 105 -15.18 17.91 -21.09
CA LYS A 105 -15.45 18.49 -19.77
C LYS A 105 -14.34 18.16 -18.77
N THR A 106 -14.22 16.88 -18.40
CA THR A 106 -13.18 16.39 -17.47
C THR A 106 -11.88 16.11 -18.21
N VAL A 107 -11.95 15.65 -19.44
CA VAL A 107 -10.82 15.46 -20.34
C VAL A 107 -11.11 16.14 -21.67
N SER A 108 -10.29 17.12 -22.04
CA SER A 108 -10.39 17.87 -23.29
C SER A 108 -9.33 17.44 -24.31
N VAL A 109 -9.52 17.80 -25.56
CA VAL A 109 -8.50 17.61 -26.61
C VAL A 109 -7.19 18.32 -26.29
N ASP A 110 -7.24 19.44 -25.55
CA ASP A 110 -6.03 20.18 -25.16
C ASP A 110 -5.25 19.45 -24.05
N ASP A 111 -5.91 18.64 -23.21
CA ASP A 111 -5.23 17.76 -22.26
C ASP A 111 -4.44 16.67 -22.99
N ILE A 112 -4.98 16.14 -24.09
CA ILE A 112 -4.27 15.17 -24.96
C ILE A 112 -3.05 15.82 -25.61
N LYS A 113 -3.20 17.03 -26.21
CA LYS A 113 -2.08 17.76 -26.82
C LYS A 113 -0.97 18.12 -25.85
N ALA A 114 -1.31 18.32 -24.58
CA ALA A 114 -0.33 18.64 -23.54
C ALA A 114 0.76 17.58 -23.37
N PHE A 115 0.50 16.32 -23.72
CA PHE A 115 1.52 15.26 -23.71
C PHE A 115 2.58 15.45 -24.82
N ALA A 116 2.19 15.91 -26.00
CA ALA A 116 3.15 16.26 -27.05
C ALA A 116 3.98 17.49 -26.66
N GLU A 117 3.33 18.50 -26.05
CA GLU A 117 4.06 19.65 -25.49
C GLU A 117 5.05 19.25 -24.39
N TRP A 118 4.68 18.27 -23.54
CA TRP A 118 5.56 17.72 -22.52
C TRP A 118 6.85 17.19 -23.14
N GLY A 119 6.76 16.38 -24.21
CA GLY A 119 7.93 15.90 -24.96
C GLY A 119 8.75 17.02 -25.58
N ALA A 120 8.08 17.98 -26.22
CA ALA A 120 8.72 19.12 -26.87
C ALA A 120 9.46 20.05 -25.89
N LYS A 121 9.00 20.11 -24.64
CA LYS A 121 9.60 20.92 -23.55
C LYS A 121 10.62 20.14 -22.71
N GLY A 122 11.12 19.00 -23.20
CA GLY A 122 12.11 18.20 -22.48
C GLY A 122 11.58 17.55 -21.20
N GLY A 123 10.35 17.09 -21.23
CA GLY A 123 9.76 16.35 -20.13
C GLY A 123 9.10 17.20 -19.04
N LYS A 124 8.69 18.43 -19.32
CA LYS A 124 8.07 19.34 -18.34
C LYS A 124 6.81 19.99 -18.91
N ASN A 125 5.68 19.72 -18.31
CA ASN A 125 4.42 20.43 -18.54
C ASN A 125 3.51 20.29 -17.32
N PRO A 126 3.35 21.30 -16.48
CA PRO A 126 2.55 21.23 -15.26
C PRO A 126 1.03 21.27 -15.50
N ARG A 127 0.56 20.69 -16.61
CA ARG A 127 -0.87 20.59 -16.91
C ARG A 127 -1.54 19.59 -15.99
N GLU A 128 -2.65 19.99 -15.38
CA GLU A 128 -3.55 19.12 -14.64
C GLU A 128 -4.37 18.26 -15.58
N ILE A 129 -4.54 17.00 -15.26
CA ILE A 129 -5.31 16.00 -15.98
C ILE A 129 -6.20 15.18 -15.04
N ALA A 130 -7.29 14.63 -15.56
CA ALA A 130 -8.27 13.81 -14.84
C ALA A 130 -8.11 12.33 -15.23
N TYR A 131 -7.37 11.57 -14.41
CA TYR A 131 -7.04 10.17 -14.66
C TYR A 131 -8.06 9.21 -14.02
N ARG A 132 -8.45 8.14 -14.72
CA ARG A 132 -9.38 7.12 -14.23
C ARG A 132 -8.74 5.72 -14.25
N PRO A 133 -8.43 5.12 -13.09
CA PRO A 133 -7.90 3.77 -13.04
C PRO A 133 -8.95 2.74 -13.49
N ALA A 134 -8.50 1.63 -14.06
CA ALA A 134 -9.38 0.55 -14.50
C ALA A 134 -9.98 -0.22 -13.30
N ARG A 135 -9.27 -0.30 -12.19
CA ARG A 135 -9.70 -1.05 -11.00
C ARG A 135 -9.05 -0.51 -9.73
N VAL A 136 -9.54 -0.97 -8.58
CA VAL A 136 -9.02 -0.62 -7.26
C VAL A 136 -8.60 -1.89 -6.53
N LEU A 137 -7.41 -1.86 -5.89
CA LEU A 137 -6.89 -2.93 -5.05
C LEU A 137 -6.85 -2.47 -3.59
N MET A 138 -7.36 -3.27 -2.68
CA MET A 138 -7.33 -2.96 -1.26
C MET A 138 -6.68 -4.08 -0.47
N GLN A 139 -6.01 -3.72 0.62
CA GLN A 139 -5.65 -4.62 1.71
C GLN A 139 -6.59 -4.36 2.90
N ASP A 140 -6.72 -5.31 3.83
CA ASP A 140 -7.80 -5.26 4.83
C ASP A 140 -7.66 -4.17 5.90
N PHE A 141 -6.45 -3.70 6.26
CA PHE A 141 -6.31 -2.65 7.28
C PHE A 141 -6.73 -1.26 6.79
N THR A 142 -6.64 -0.99 5.49
CA THR A 142 -7.08 0.27 4.88
C THR A 142 -8.34 0.10 4.03
N GLY A 143 -8.64 -1.12 3.61
CA GLY A 143 -9.86 -1.45 2.87
C GLY A 143 -11.09 -1.56 3.77
N VAL A 144 -10.96 -2.09 4.99
CA VAL A 144 -12.10 -2.14 5.93
C VAL A 144 -12.69 -0.76 6.19
N PRO A 145 -11.93 0.29 6.56
CA PRO A 145 -12.51 1.63 6.70
C PRO A 145 -13.14 2.18 5.41
N ALA A 146 -12.59 1.87 4.23
CA ALA A 146 -13.19 2.28 2.97
C ALA A 146 -14.56 1.60 2.75
N VAL A 147 -14.68 0.32 3.05
CA VAL A 147 -15.97 -0.39 2.99
C VAL A 147 -16.93 0.12 4.07
N VAL A 148 -16.44 0.50 5.26
CA VAL A 148 -17.23 1.15 6.32
C VAL A 148 -17.82 2.46 5.83
N ASP A 149 -17.03 3.28 5.13
CA ASP A 149 -17.49 4.55 4.58
C ASP A 149 -18.55 4.33 3.48
N LEU A 150 -18.36 3.35 2.58
CA LEU A 150 -19.40 2.99 1.60
C LEU A 150 -20.70 2.51 2.27
N ALA A 151 -20.59 1.74 3.35
CA ALA A 151 -21.76 1.31 4.13
C ALA A 151 -22.45 2.51 4.78
N ALA A 152 -21.70 3.43 5.39
CA ALA A 152 -22.24 4.66 5.97
C ALA A 152 -22.82 5.61 4.90
N MET A 153 -22.24 5.65 3.69
CA MET A 153 -22.83 6.39 2.56
C MET A 153 -24.19 5.81 2.15
N ARG A 154 -24.40 4.49 2.25
CA ARG A 154 -25.73 3.89 2.03
C ARG A 154 -26.76 4.40 3.02
N ASP A 155 -26.37 4.52 4.30
CA ASP A 155 -27.26 5.14 5.31
C ASP A 155 -27.49 6.62 5.00
N GLY A 156 -26.44 7.35 4.59
CA GLY A 156 -26.52 8.76 4.21
C GLY A 156 -27.43 9.02 3.01
N ILE A 157 -27.37 8.18 1.96
CA ILE A 157 -28.24 8.36 0.78
C ILE A 157 -29.69 8.05 1.13
N VAL A 158 -29.94 7.05 1.99
CA VAL A 158 -31.28 6.76 2.54
C VAL A 158 -31.82 7.96 3.32
N ALA A 159 -30.98 8.59 4.15
CA ALA A 159 -31.36 9.80 4.89
C ALA A 159 -31.73 10.97 3.95
N LEU A 160 -31.10 11.05 2.78
CA LEU A 160 -31.43 12.02 1.72
C LEU A 160 -32.64 11.58 0.85
N GLY A 161 -33.26 10.42 1.12
CA GLY A 161 -34.41 9.89 0.38
C GLY A 161 -34.04 9.10 -0.88
N GLY A 162 -32.78 8.73 -1.07
CA GLY A 162 -32.28 7.98 -2.22
C GLY A 162 -32.23 6.47 -2.01
N ASP A 163 -31.89 5.72 -3.06
CA ASP A 163 -31.74 4.26 -3.03
C ASP A 163 -30.30 3.87 -2.62
N PRO A 164 -30.09 3.04 -1.59
CA PRO A 164 -28.76 2.58 -1.17
C PRO A 164 -28.01 1.83 -2.26
N GLU A 165 -28.67 1.20 -3.22
CA GLU A 165 -28.02 0.50 -4.35
C GLU A 165 -27.31 1.43 -5.31
N LYS A 166 -27.50 2.74 -5.24
CA LYS A 166 -26.69 3.73 -5.98
C LYS A 166 -25.27 3.83 -5.47
N ILE A 167 -25.03 3.40 -4.22
CA ILE A 167 -23.69 3.33 -3.63
C ILE A 167 -23.13 1.94 -3.92
N ASN A 168 -22.43 1.82 -5.04
CA ASN A 168 -21.70 0.64 -5.47
C ASN A 168 -20.41 1.07 -6.17
N PRO A 169 -19.33 0.27 -6.09
CA PRO A 169 -18.16 0.46 -6.92
C PRO A 169 -18.51 0.41 -8.42
N LEU A 170 -18.13 1.44 -9.15
CA LEU A 170 -18.30 1.51 -10.61
C LEU A 170 -17.15 0.78 -11.32
N ASN A 171 -15.98 0.70 -10.71
CA ASN A 171 -14.84 -0.06 -11.18
C ASN A 171 -14.70 -1.36 -10.38
N PRO A 172 -14.05 -2.41 -10.93
CA PRO A 172 -13.74 -3.62 -10.18
C PRO A 172 -12.89 -3.32 -8.95
N VAL A 173 -13.26 -3.88 -7.81
CA VAL A 173 -12.56 -3.75 -6.54
C VAL A 173 -12.21 -5.12 -6.00
N ASP A 174 -10.94 -5.37 -5.77
CA ASP A 174 -10.43 -6.55 -5.09
C ASP A 174 -9.84 -6.17 -3.74
N LEU A 175 -10.37 -6.74 -2.66
CA LEU A 175 -9.82 -6.61 -1.32
C LEU A 175 -9.14 -7.92 -0.93
N VAL A 176 -7.87 -7.87 -0.54
CA VAL A 176 -7.12 -9.05 -0.06
C VAL A 176 -6.93 -8.93 1.44
N ILE A 177 -7.32 -9.97 2.18
CA ILE A 177 -7.09 -10.05 3.63
C ILE A 177 -5.69 -10.60 3.84
N ASP A 178 -4.76 -9.71 4.18
CA ASP A 178 -3.33 -10.03 4.24
C ASP A 178 -2.55 -9.36 5.37
N HIS A 179 -3.19 -8.45 6.13
CA HIS A 179 -2.56 -7.67 7.19
C HIS A 179 -3.02 -8.10 8.60
N SER A 180 -3.90 -9.09 8.73
CA SER A 180 -4.50 -9.49 10.00
C SER A 180 -3.71 -10.55 10.76
N VAL A 181 -2.88 -11.33 10.09
CA VAL A 181 -2.07 -12.39 10.71
C VAL A 181 -0.94 -11.80 11.57
N MET A 182 -0.80 -12.29 12.79
CA MET A 182 0.29 -11.95 13.72
C MET A 182 1.10 -13.20 14.04
N ILE A 183 2.42 -13.07 14.14
CA ILE A 183 3.31 -14.19 14.44
C ILE A 183 3.40 -14.35 15.97
N ASP A 184 2.39 -14.99 16.57
CA ASP A 184 2.41 -15.36 17.98
C ASP A 184 3.27 -16.61 18.20
N GLU A 185 3.16 -17.59 17.29
CA GLU A 185 3.89 -18.86 17.32
C GLU A 185 4.89 -18.95 16.17
N PHE A 186 6.06 -19.53 16.42
CA PHE A 186 7.17 -19.65 15.47
C PHE A 186 8.04 -20.87 15.77
N GLY A 187 8.97 -21.22 14.88
CA GLY A 187 9.99 -22.26 15.08
C GLY A 187 9.44 -23.67 15.26
N THR A 188 8.18 -23.91 14.86
CA THR A 188 7.55 -25.25 14.94
C THR A 188 6.63 -25.50 13.74
N PRO A 189 6.44 -26.76 13.33
CA PRO A 189 5.49 -27.09 12.23
C PRO A 189 4.02 -26.75 12.52
N ARG A 190 3.66 -26.46 13.79
CA ARG A 190 2.30 -26.07 14.19
C ARG A 190 2.07 -24.56 14.14
N ALA A 191 3.11 -23.77 13.99
CA ALA A 191 3.05 -22.31 14.08
C ALA A 191 2.01 -21.73 13.12
N PHE A 192 2.01 -22.17 11.87
CA PHE A 192 1.05 -21.71 10.87
C PHE A 192 -0.41 -21.87 11.32
N GLN A 193 -0.80 -23.10 11.69
CA GLN A 193 -2.18 -23.37 12.07
C GLN A 193 -2.59 -22.57 13.32
N MET A 194 -1.71 -22.48 14.32
CA MET A 194 -1.99 -21.74 15.55
C MET A 194 -2.16 -20.23 15.28
N ASN A 195 -1.33 -19.66 14.41
CA ASN A 195 -1.44 -18.25 14.04
C ASN A 195 -2.74 -17.98 13.24
N VAL A 196 -3.12 -18.86 12.30
CA VAL A 196 -4.38 -18.76 11.55
C VAL A 196 -5.58 -18.88 12.48
N ASP A 197 -5.56 -19.79 13.44
CA ASP A 197 -6.65 -19.94 14.42
C ASP A 197 -6.85 -18.66 15.23
N ARG A 198 -5.76 -18.06 15.72
CA ARG A 198 -5.79 -16.76 16.42
C ARG A 198 -6.19 -15.59 15.54
N GLU A 199 -5.79 -15.59 14.28
CA GLU A 199 -6.19 -14.58 13.30
C GLU A 199 -7.72 -14.53 13.16
N TYR A 200 -8.37 -15.68 12.95
CA TYR A 200 -9.82 -15.76 12.88
C TYR A 200 -10.50 -15.37 14.20
N GLU A 201 -9.99 -15.86 15.34
CA GLU A 201 -10.51 -15.53 16.65
C GLU A 201 -10.53 -14.02 16.90
N ARG A 202 -9.43 -13.34 16.59
CA ARG A 202 -9.28 -11.89 16.80
C ARG A 202 -10.06 -11.03 15.84
N ASN A 203 -10.31 -11.50 14.61
CA ASN A 203 -10.78 -10.66 13.52
C ASN A 203 -12.16 -11.04 12.99
N MET A 204 -12.88 -11.96 13.64
CA MET A 204 -14.17 -12.47 13.16
C MET A 204 -15.20 -11.36 12.89
N GLU A 205 -15.30 -10.33 13.72
CA GLU A 205 -16.20 -9.20 13.48
C GLU A 205 -15.89 -8.48 12.16
N ARG A 206 -14.61 -8.24 11.86
CA ARG A 206 -14.16 -7.63 10.59
C ARG A 206 -14.42 -8.54 9.41
N TYR A 207 -14.21 -9.83 9.57
CA TYR A 207 -14.42 -10.82 8.52
C TYR A 207 -15.90 -10.99 8.16
N THR A 208 -16.78 -10.97 9.16
CA THR A 208 -18.22 -10.93 8.96
C THR A 208 -18.63 -9.67 8.19
N PHE A 209 -18.09 -8.52 8.56
CA PHE A 209 -18.34 -7.26 7.85
C PHE A 209 -17.86 -7.29 6.39
N LEU A 210 -16.64 -7.75 6.13
CA LEU A 210 -16.11 -7.85 4.77
C LEU A 210 -16.90 -8.84 3.91
N LYS A 211 -17.32 -9.96 4.49
CA LYS A 211 -18.14 -10.93 3.78
C LYS A 211 -19.55 -10.40 3.49
N TRP A 212 -20.13 -9.60 4.40
CA TRP A 212 -21.33 -8.83 4.10
C TRP A 212 -21.09 -7.87 2.93
N GLY A 213 -20.00 -7.10 2.94
CA GLY A 213 -19.64 -6.19 1.85
C GLY A 213 -19.56 -6.90 0.50
N GLN A 214 -18.95 -8.08 0.46
CA GLN A 214 -18.88 -8.92 -0.76
C GLN A 214 -20.27 -9.33 -1.27
N SER A 215 -21.26 -9.50 -0.40
CA SER A 215 -22.63 -9.85 -0.80
C SER A 215 -23.47 -8.60 -1.13
N ALA A 216 -23.19 -7.47 -0.50
CA ALA A 216 -23.98 -6.25 -0.59
C ALA A 216 -23.56 -5.33 -1.74
N PHE A 217 -22.27 -5.28 -2.10
CA PHE A 217 -21.74 -4.41 -3.15
C PHE A 217 -21.49 -5.19 -4.44
N ASN A 218 -21.93 -4.63 -5.57
CA ASN A 218 -21.53 -5.09 -6.88
C ASN A 218 -20.08 -4.69 -7.16
N ASN A 219 -19.36 -5.45 -8.02
CA ASN A 219 -17.96 -5.22 -8.39
C ASN A 219 -16.96 -5.24 -7.21
N PHE A 220 -17.34 -5.80 -6.07
CA PHE A 220 -16.51 -5.94 -4.90
C PHE A 220 -16.25 -7.43 -4.60
N ARG A 221 -14.98 -7.81 -4.57
CA ARG A 221 -14.56 -9.19 -4.27
C ARG A 221 -13.58 -9.19 -3.12
N VAL A 222 -13.63 -10.23 -2.30
CA VAL A 222 -12.70 -10.43 -1.18
C VAL A 222 -11.88 -11.69 -1.42
N VAL A 223 -10.55 -11.56 -1.41
CA VAL A 223 -9.60 -12.66 -1.32
C VAL A 223 -9.43 -12.99 0.16
N PRO A 224 -9.80 -14.21 0.59
CA PRO A 224 -9.84 -14.60 2.00
C PRO A 224 -8.47 -14.65 2.67
N PRO A 225 -8.41 -14.71 4.03
CA PRO A 225 -7.18 -14.90 4.79
C PRO A 225 -6.39 -16.14 4.35
N GLY A 226 -5.08 -16.10 4.52
CA GLY A 226 -4.20 -17.24 4.22
C GLY A 226 -3.92 -17.48 2.73
N THR A 227 -4.37 -16.57 1.83
CA THR A 227 -4.12 -16.70 0.38
C THR A 227 -2.76 -16.11 -0.01
N GLY A 228 -2.45 -14.92 0.48
CA GLY A 228 -1.21 -14.23 0.18
C GLY A 228 -1.31 -12.72 0.39
N ILE A 229 -0.22 -12.01 0.12
CA ILE A 229 -0.17 -10.54 0.22
C ILE A 229 -0.78 -9.89 -1.04
N CYS A 230 -1.52 -8.80 -0.86
CA CYS A 230 -2.32 -8.16 -1.92
C CYS A 230 -1.53 -7.85 -3.20
N HIS A 231 -0.34 -7.26 -3.09
CA HIS A 231 0.44 -6.88 -4.26
C HIS A 231 1.06 -8.07 -4.99
N GLN A 232 1.41 -9.19 -4.32
CA GLN A 232 1.89 -10.42 -4.96
C GLN A 232 0.73 -11.18 -5.63
N VAL A 233 -0.41 -11.33 -4.94
CA VAL A 233 -1.64 -11.91 -5.53
C VAL A 233 -2.08 -11.09 -6.75
N ASN A 234 -1.93 -9.76 -6.68
CA ASN A 234 -2.20 -8.89 -7.82
C ASN A 234 -1.26 -9.16 -8.99
N LEU A 235 0.06 -9.20 -8.75
CA LEU A 235 1.06 -9.47 -9.79
C LEU A 235 0.86 -10.84 -10.44
N GLU A 236 0.67 -11.88 -9.61
CA GLU A 236 0.62 -13.27 -10.07
C GLU A 236 -0.72 -13.66 -10.69
N TYR A 237 -1.84 -13.02 -10.29
CA TYR A 237 -3.17 -13.48 -10.69
C TYR A 237 -4.13 -12.37 -11.14
N LEU A 238 -4.32 -11.28 -10.35
CA LEU A 238 -5.38 -10.31 -10.63
C LEU A 238 -5.07 -9.40 -11.82
N SER A 239 -3.81 -9.04 -12.03
CA SER A 239 -3.39 -8.16 -13.11
C SER A 239 -3.44 -8.84 -14.48
N GLN A 240 -3.75 -8.06 -15.52
CA GLN A 240 -3.96 -8.58 -16.88
C GLN A 240 -3.04 -7.93 -17.93
N THR A 241 -2.22 -6.94 -17.56
CA THR A 241 -1.38 -6.10 -18.42
C THR A 241 -2.19 -5.30 -19.46
N VAL A 242 -3.08 -5.94 -20.20
CA VAL A 242 -4.11 -5.32 -21.02
C VAL A 242 -5.48 -5.80 -20.52
N TRP A 243 -6.30 -4.85 -20.08
CA TRP A 243 -7.65 -5.09 -19.59
C TRP A 243 -8.65 -5.10 -20.76
N THR A 244 -9.75 -5.79 -20.59
CA THR A 244 -10.87 -5.75 -21.52
C THR A 244 -12.18 -5.58 -20.78
N ASP A 245 -13.03 -4.74 -21.31
CA ASP A 245 -14.37 -4.50 -20.78
C ASP A 245 -15.36 -4.24 -21.93
N GLN A 246 -16.66 -4.21 -21.65
CA GLN A 246 -17.65 -3.77 -22.61
C GLN A 246 -17.88 -2.27 -22.45
N ASP A 247 -17.97 -1.53 -23.56
CA ASP A 247 -18.38 -0.13 -23.52
C ASP A 247 -19.90 0.00 -23.35
N GLN A 248 -20.39 1.23 -23.21
CA GLN A 248 -21.81 1.53 -23.07
C GLN A 248 -22.69 1.06 -24.27
N ASN A 249 -22.07 0.64 -25.37
CA ASN A 249 -22.76 0.09 -26.56
C ASN A 249 -22.64 -1.45 -26.63
N GLY A 250 -22.03 -2.08 -25.61
CA GLY A 250 -21.81 -3.53 -25.56
C GLY A 250 -20.66 -4.03 -26.45
N GLN A 251 -19.78 -3.14 -26.95
CA GLN A 251 -18.61 -3.52 -27.70
C GLN A 251 -17.41 -3.76 -26.77
N GLU A 252 -16.69 -4.87 -26.95
CA GLU A 252 -15.48 -5.15 -26.18
C GLU A 252 -14.37 -4.15 -26.56
N VAL A 253 -13.78 -3.52 -25.51
CA VAL A 253 -12.71 -2.51 -25.62
C VAL A 253 -11.50 -2.99 -24.84
N ALA A 254 -10.31 -2.97 -25.45
CA ALA A 254 -9.02 -3.24 -24.83
C ALA A 254 -8.29 -1.95 -24.49
N TYR A 255 -7.64 -1.92 -23.33
CA TYR A 255 -6.85 -0.79 -22.83
C TYR A 255 -5.83 -1.26 -21.80
N PRO A 256 -4.79 -0.46 -21.50
CA PRO A 256 -3.81 -0.86 -20.47
C PRO A 256 -4.47 -1.13 -19.13
N ASP A 257 -4.10 -2.24 -18.46
CA ASP A 257 -4.52 -2.47 -17.08
C ASP A 257 -3.88 -1.42 -16.19
N THR A 258 -4.70 -0.78 -15.38
CA THR A 258 -4.29 0.29 -14.48
C THR A 258 -5.04 0.20 -13.17
N LEU A 259 -4.37 0.53 -12.07
CA LEU A 259 -5.03 0.50 -10.77
C LEU A 259 -4.48 1.55 -9.81
N VAL A 260 -5.29 1.86 -8.81
CA VAL A 260 -4.84 2.47 -7.57
C VAL A 260 -5.10 1.51 -6.43
N GLY A 261 -4.27 1.57 -5.39
CA GLY A 261 -4.40 0.67 -4.27
C GLY A 261 -4.24 1.34 -2.93
N THR A 262 -4.97 0.84 -1.92
CA THR A 262 -4.78 1.27 -0.54
C THR A 262 -3.53 0.67 0.10
N ASP A 263 -2.80 -0.17 -0.64
CA ASP A 263 -1.48 -0.67 -0.29
C ASP A 263 -0.37 0.14 -0.96
N SER A 264 0.64 0.58 -0.20
CA SER A 264 1.77 1.34 -0.75
C SER A 264 2.52 0.57 -1.84
N HIS A 265 2.58 -0.77 -1.72
CA HIS A 265 3.32 -1.64 -2.63
C HIS A 265 2.48 -2.15 -3.81
N THR A 266 1.30 -1.58 -4.04
CA THR A 266 0.57 -1.69 -5.32
C THR A 266 1.48 -1.43 -6.52
N THR A 267 2.55 -0.68 -6.30
CA THR A 267 3.59 -0.38 -7.28
C THR A 267 4.28 -1.60 -7.86
N MET A 268 4.30 -2.76 -7.19
CA MET A 268 4.95 -4.00 -7.65
C MET A 268 4.50 -4.44 -9.04
N VAL A 269 3.24 -4.25 -9.36
CA VAL A 269 2.64 -4.70 -10.62
C VAL A 269 3.23 -4.02 -11.86
N LYS A 270 3.96 -2.92 -11.68
CA LYS A 270 4.64 -2.22 -12.78
C LYS A 270 5.80 -3.00 -13.37
N GLY A 271 6.31 -4.02 -12.65
CA GLY A 271 7.19 -5.02 -13.23
C GLY A 271 6.58 -5.74 -14.43
N ALA A 272 5.23 -5.92 -14.44
CA ALA A 272 4.44 -6.46 -15.53
C ALA A 272 3.80 -5.38 -16.41
N ALA A 273 4.36 -4.17 -16.44
CA ALA A 273 3.91 -3.02 -17.22
C ALA A 273 2.47 -2.55 -16.93
N VAL A 274 1.94 -2.83 -15.74
CA VAL A 274 0.65 -2.33 -15.28
C VAL A 274 0.86 -1.06 -14.46
N LEU A 275 0.28 0.07 -14.87
CA LEU A 275 0.42 1.32 -14.16
C LEU A 275 -0.44 1.33 -12.90
N GLY A 276 0.20 1.21 -11.74
CA GLY A 276 -0.48 1.16 -10.44
C GLY A 276 0.33 1.84 -9.33
N TRP A 277 -0.33 2.56 -8.42
CA TRP A 277 0.33 3.18 -7.26
C TRP A 277 -0.55 3.22 -6.03
N GLY A 278 0.08 3.46 -4.87
CA GLY A 278 -0.60 3.61 -3.60
C GLY A 278 -1.32 4.96 -3.49
N VAL A 279 -2.55 4.90 -2.98
CA VAL A 279 -3.39 6.08 -2.67
C VAL A 279 -3.95 5.96 -1.26
N GLY A 280 -4.51 7.04 -0.72
CA GLY A 280 -5.28 6.99 0.52
C GLY A 280 -6.63 6.28 0.34
N GLY A 281 -7.23 5.82 1.44
CA GLY A 281 -8.56 5.21 1.43
C GLY A 281 -9.59 6.12 0.77
N ILE A 282 -9.61 7.40 1.14
CA ILE A 282 -10.53 8.42 0.61
C ILE A 282 -10.39 8.57 -0.92
N GLU A 283 -9.16 8.59 -1.43
CA GLU A 283 -8.89 8.70 -2.87
C GLU A 283 -9.30 7.42 -3.62
N ALA A 284 -9.10 6.25 -2.99
CA ALA A 284 -9.59 4.96 -3.51
C ALA A 284 -11.12 4.92 -3.54
N GLU A 285 -11.79 5.38 -2.47
CA GLU A 285 -13.24 5.47 -2.37
C GLU A 285 -13.82 6.38 -3.46
N ALA A 286 -13.21 7.55 -3.67
CA ALA A 286 -13.60 8.46 -4.75
C ALA A 286 -13.44 7.80 -6.14
N ALA A 287 -12.33 7.10 -6.38
CA ALA A 287 -12.08 6.37 -7.63
C ALA A 287 -13.08 5.22 -7.84
N MET A 288 -13.41 4.46 -6.77
CA MET A 288 -14.46 3.44 -6.82
C MET A 288 -15.81 4.00 -7.24
N LEU A 289 -16.13 5.23 -6.82
CA LEU A 289 -17.38 5.93 -7.13
C LEU A 289 -17.30 6.76 -8.41
N GLY A 290 -16.31 6.48 -9.27
CA GLY A 290 -16.18 7.04 -10.62
C GLY A 290 -15.59 8.45 -10.70
N GLN A 291 -15.09 9.00 -9.57
CA GLN A 291 -14.39 10.28 -9.62
C GLN A 291 -13.01 10.11 -10.24
N PRO A 292 -12.59 10.99 -11.17
CA PRO A 292 -11.22 10.96 -11.66
C PRO A 292 -10.24 11.39 -10.57
N ILE A 293 -9.04 10.85 -10.65
CA ILE A 293 -7.90 11.32 -9.85
C ILE A 293 -7.31 12.52 -10.57
N SER A 294 -7.32 13.68 -9.92
CA SER A 294 -6.63 14.86 -10.41
C SER A 294 -5.11 14.71 -10.17
N MET A 295 -4.33 14.91 -11.23
CA MET A 295 -2.87 14.88 -11.16
C MET A 295 -2.24 15.77 -12.23
N LEU A 296 -1.05 16.29 -11.96
CA LEU A 296 -0.25 16.93 -12.99
C LEU A 296 0.35 15.86 -13.91
N ILE A 297 0.56 16.16 -15.20
CA ILE A 297 1.36 15.29 -16.07
C ILE A 297 2.73 15.13 -15.41
N PRO A 298 3.12 13.92 -14.98
CA PRO A 298 4.31 13.75 -14.14
C PRO A 298 5.62 13.94 -14.92
N GLU A 299 6.64 14.44 -14.25
CA GLU A 299 8.01 14.31 -14.71
C GLU A 299 8.42 12.84 -14.69
N VAL A 300 9.20 12.39 -15.66
CA VAL A 300 9.68 11.01 -15.76
C VAL A 300 11.19 10.98 -15.74
N VAL A 301 11.76 10.30 -14.75
CA VAL A 301 13.20 10.03 -14.66
C VAL A 301 13.49 8.69 -15.31
N GLY A 302 14.32 8.68 -16.34
CA GLY A 302 14.81 7.46 -16.95
C GLY A 302 15.92 6.83 -16.11
N PHE A 303 15.83 5.55 -15.82
CA PHE A 303 16.87 4.80 -15.11
C PHE A 303 17.44 3.73 -16.04
N GLU A 304 18.62 3.99 -16.60
CA GLU A 304 19.29 3.08 -17.53
C GLU A 304 19.99 1.95 -16.78
N LEU A 305 19.62 0.71 -17.11
CA LEU A 305 20.29 -0.50 -16.65
C LEU A 305 21.12 -1.11 -17.78
N THR A 306 22.38 -1.43 -17.52
CA THR A 306 23.29 -2.10 -18.46
C THR A 306 23.97 -3.29 -17.80
N GLY A 307 24.59 -4.15 -18.61
CA GLY A 307 25.31 -5.32 -18.12
C GLY A 307 24.41 -6.41 -17.52
N ALA A 308 25.00 -7.21 -16.65
CA ALA A 308 24.33 -8.30 -15.91
C ALA A 308 24.90 -8.40 -14.50
N MET A 309 24.12 -8.92 -13.55
CA MET A 309 24.59 -9.14 -12.19
C MET A 309 25.70 -10.21 -12.14
N MET A 310 26.62 -10.03 -11.19
CA MET A 310 27.74 -10.95 -10.97
C MET A 310 27.32 -12.15 -10.11
N GLU A 311 28.09 -13.23 -10.21
CA GLU A 311 27.92 -14.41 -9.35
C GLU A 311 27.93 -14.02 -7.87
N GLY A 312 27.00 -14.60 -7.09
CA GLY A 312 26.86 -14.33 -5.66
C GLY A 312 26.02 -13.10 -5.30
N THR A 313 25.56 -12.32 -6.28
CA THR A 313 24.61 -11.18 -6.06
C THR A 313 23.17 -11.62 -6.33
N THR A 314 22.23 -10.89 -5.76
CA THR A 314 20.78 -11.15 -5.85
C THR A 314 20.01 -9.94 -6.35
N GLY A 315 18.78 -10.13 -6.83
CA GLY A 315 17.87 -9.04 -7.17
C GLY A 315 17.63 -8.08 -5.98
N THR A 316 17.74 -8.58 -4.75
CA THR A 316 17.65 -7.74 -3.54
C THR A 316 18.81 -6.74 -3.48
N ASP A 317 20.04 -7.16 -3.76
CA ASP A 317 21.21 -6.27 -3.74
C ASP A 317 21.07 -5.17 -4.79
N LEU A 318 20.55 -5.52 -5.97
CA LEU A 318 20.26 -4.56 -7.04
C LEU A 318 19.20 -3.54 -6.58
N VAL A 319 18.09 -3.99 -6.01
CA VAL A 319 17.02 -3.06 -5.58
C VAL A 319 17.47 -2.14 -4.46
N LEU A 320 18.26 -2.62 -3.49
CA LEU A 320 18.81 -1.76 -2.43
C LEU A 320 19.70 -0.65 -3.00
N LYS A 321 20.51 -0.97 -4.02
CA LYS A 321 21.34 0.03 -4.72
C LYS A 321 20.48 1.03 -5.50
N VAL A 322 19.47 0.58 -6.19
CA VAL A 322 18.49 1.45 -6.89
C VAL A 322 17.81 2.41 -5.90
N VAL A 323 17.42 1.92 -4.72
CA VAL A 323 16.80 2.75 -3.67
C VAL A 323 17.75 3.84 -3.18
N GLU A 324 19.02 3.51 -2.91
CA GLU A 324 20.03 4.49 -2.54
C GLU A 324 20.18 5.59 -3.61
N MET A 325 20.37 5.20 -4.88
CA MET A 325 20.61 6.14 -5.99
C MET A 325 19.42 7.08 -6.23
N LEU A 326 18.19 6.53 -6.26
CA LEU A 326 17.00 7.32 -6.53
C LEU A 326 16.64 8.24 -5.34
N ARG A 327 16.87 7.80 -4.09
CA ARG A 327 16.72 8.68 -2.92
C ARG A 327 17.72 9.83 -2.95
N ALA A 328 18.98 9.55 -3.27
CA ALA A 328 20.02 10.58 -3.41
C ALA A 328 19.67 11.56 -4.54
N ARG A 329 19.05 11.09 -5.64
CA ARG A 329 18.62 11.95 -6.75
C ARG A 329 17.42 12.82 -6.41
N GLY A 330 16.51 12.39 -5.55
CA GLY A 330 15.29 13.11 -5.21
C GLY A 330 14.22 12.97 -6.30
N VAL A 331 13.44 11.89 -6.24
CA VAL A 331 12.38 11.55 -7.22
C VAL A 331 10.97 11.65 -6.64
N VAL A 332 10.78 12.34 -5.54
CA VAL A 332 9.47 12.51 -4.90
C VAL A 332 8.48 13.17 -5.86
N GLY A 333 7.30 12.56 -6.01
CA GLY A 333 6.25 13.02 -6.92
C GLY A 333 6.51 12.76 -8.41
N LYS A 334 7.64 12.14 -8.76
CA LYS A 334 7.99 11.80 -10.16
C LYS A 334 7.66 10.34 -10.47
N PHE A 335 7.61 10.04 -11.76
CA PHE A 335 7.68 8.68 -12.26
C PHE A 335 9.15 8.33 -12.54
N VAL A 336 9.50 7.06 -12.33
CA VAL A 336 10.76 6.47 -12.78
C VAL A 336 10.43 5.41 -13.82
N GLU A 337 11.12 5.40 -14.94
CA GLU A 337 10.98 4.37 -15.96
C GLU A 337 12.33 3.72 -16.22
N PHE A 338 12.37 2.40 -16.09
CA PHE A 338 13.58 1.61 -16.30
C PHE A 338 13.74 1.22 -17.76
N TYR A 339 14.95 1.39 -18.31
CA TYR A 339 15.28 1.10 -19.70
C TYR A 339 16.73 0.63 -19.84
N GLY A 340 17.16 0.37 -21.06
CA GLY A 340 18.54 -0.05 -21.38
C GLY A 340 18.65 -1.55 -21.62
N THR A 341 19.86 -1.97 -22.08
CA THR A 341 20.16 -3.35 -22.47
C THR A 341 20.20 -4.33 -21.29
N GLY A 342 20.38 -3.84 -20.07
CA GLY A 342 20.34 -4.65 -18.85
C GLY A 342 18.99 -5.33 -18.62
N LEU A 343 17.89 -4.77 -19.16
CA LEU A 343 16.57 -5.38 -19.03
C LEU A 343 16.48 -6.76 -19.68
N ASP A 344 17.30 -7.06 -20.70
CA ASP A 344 17.34 -8.37 -21.38
C ASP A 344 17.88 -9.47 -20.45
N ASN A 345 18.64 -9.07 -19.41
CA ASN A 345 19.23 -9.96 -18.41
C ASN A 345 18.47 -9.91 -17.07
N LEU A 346 17.31 -9.22 -16.99
CA LEU A 346 16.58 -8.99 -15.77
C LEU A 346 15.20 -9.69 -15.80
N PRO A 347 15.02 -10.80 -15.08
CA PRO A 347 13.73 -11.50 -14.97
C PRO A 347 12.64 -10.56 -14.44
N LEU A 348 11.38 -10.81 -14.83
CA LEU A 348 10.26 -9.97 -14.39
C LEU A 348 10.14 -9.94 -12.86
N ALA A 349 10.48 -11.03 -12.17
CA ALA A 349 10.49 -11.06 -10.71
C ALA A 349 11.43 -10.02 -10.09
N ASP A 350 12.61 -9.78 -10.66
CA ASP A 350 13.52 -8.71 -10.23
C ASP A 350 12.96 -7.32 -10.57
N ARG A 351 12.35 -7.15 -11.76
CA ARG A 351 11.65 -5.92 -12.14
C ARG A 351 10.52 -5.59 -11.14
N ALA A 352 9.76 -6.59 -10.74
CA ALA A 352 8.69 -6.45 -9.75
C ALA A 352 9.24 -6.07 -8.37
N THR A 353 10.38 -6.65 -7.96
CA THR A 353 11.08 -6.29 -6.72
C THR A 353 11.51 -4.82 -6.72
N ILE A 354 12.08 -4.32 -7.82
CA ILE A 354 12.45 -2.91 -8.00
C ILE A 354 11.20 -2.02 -7.98
N ALA A 355 10.16 -2.38 -8.71
CA ALA A 355 8.91 -1.62 -8.78
C ALA A 355 8.19 -1.57 -7.42
N ASN A 356 8.27 -2.65 -6.62
CA ASN A 356 7.71 -2.73 -5.28
C ASN A 356 8.24 -1.62 -4.37
N MET A 357 9.55 -1.35 -4.40
CA MET A 357 10.19 -0.37 -3.54
C MET A 357 10.09 1.08 -4.05
N ALA A 358 9.16 1.39 -4.98
CA ALA A 358 8.94 2.76 -5.42
C ALA A 358 8.62 3.74 -4.26
N PRO A 359 7.80 3.39 -3.27
CA PRO A 359 7.60 4.24 -2.10
C PRO A 359 8.88 4.49 -1.30
N GLU A 360 9.75 3.51 -1.19
CA GLU A 360 10.99 3.58 -0.42
C GLU A 360 12.02 4.49 -1.10
N TYR A 361 12.14 4.48 -2.43
CA TYR A 361 12.96 5.48 -3.13
C TYR A 361 12.25 6.80 -3.40
N GLY A 362 10.95 6.91 -3.06
CA GLY A 362 10.19 8.16 -3.05
C GLY A 362 9.47 8.50 -4.35
N ALA A 363 9.47 7.63 -5.35
CA ALA A 363 8.75 7.85 -6.60
C ALA A 363 7.28 7.39 -6.50
N THR A 364 6.40 8.02 -7.25
CA THR A 364 5.03 7.51 -7.43
C THR A 364 5.03 6.21 -8.22
N CYS A 365 6.01 6.02 -9.10
CA CYS A 365 6.04 4.96 -10.09
C CYS A 365 7.48 4.49 -10.33
N GLY A 366 7.69 3.17 -10.45
CA GLY A 366 8.88 2.55 -11.02
C GLY A 366 8.44 1.58 -12.12
N PHE A 367 8.41 2.04 -13.37
CA PHE A 367 7.73 1.39 -14.49
C PHE A 367 8.70 0.64 -15.40
N PHE A 368 8.29 -0.53 -15.86
CA PHE A 368 9.00 -1.33 -16.87
C PHE A 368 8.12 -1.46 -18.13
N PRO A 369 8.69 -1.33 -19.33
CA PRO A 369 7.94 -1.48 -20.57
C PRO A 369 7.58 -2.94 -20.86
N ILE A 370 6.60 -3.17 -21.74
CA ILE A 370 6.20 -4.50 -22.22
C ILE A 370 7.26 -5.02 -23.21
N ASP A 371 7.76 -6.23 -23.00
CA ASP A 371 8.69 -6.94 -23.87
C ASP A 371 8.47 -8.47 -23.82
N ASP A 372 9.36 -9.23 -24.44
CA ASP A 372 9.29 -10.71 -24.47
C ASP A 372 9.29 -11.33 -23.06
N GLU A 373 9.98 -10.70 -22.08
CA GLU A 373 9.99 -11.15 -20.69
C GLU A 373 8.61 -11.02 -20.04
N THR A 374 7.89 -9.94 -20.35
CA THR A 374 6.51 -9.76 -19.89
C THR A 374 5.61 -10.89 -20.42
N ILE A 375 5.73 -11.22 -21.70
CA ILE A 375 4.97 -12.32 -22.32
C ILE A 375 5.31 -13.68 -21.68
N ARG A 376 6.61 -13.95 -21.47
CA ARG A 376 7.07 -15.17 -20.80
C ARG A 376 6.48 -15.30 -19.39
N TYR A 377 6.47 -14.24 -18.62
CA TYR A 377 5.91 -14.21 -17.26
C TYR A 377 4.39 -14.48 -17.27
N LEU A 378 3.65 -13.86 -18.17
CA LEU A 378 2.20 -14.06 -18.28
C LEU A 378 1.85 -15.53 -18.61
N HIS A 379 2.62 -16.18 -19.49
CA HIS A 379 2.50 -17.62 -19.75
C HIS A 379 2.81 -18.43 -18.49
N ALA A 380 3.95 -18.17 -17.85
CA ALA A 380 4.41 -18.92 -16.68
C ALA A 380 3.43 -18.81 -15.50
N THR A 381 2.79 -17.67 -15.30
CA THR A 381 1.81 -17.44 -14.23
C THR A 381 0.37 -17.81 -14.59
N GLY A 382 0.18 -18.49 -15.72
CA GLY A 382 -1.09 -19.15 -16.04
C GLY A 382 -2.14 -18.28 -16.72
N ARG A 383 -1.79 -17.09 -17.27
CA ARG A 383 -2.75 -16.29 -18.06
C ARG A 383 -3.18 -17.11 -19.30
N ASP A 384 -4.47 -16.89 -19.69
CA ASP A 384 -5.02 -17.54 -20.88
C ASP A 384 -4.24 -17.15 -22.15
N GLU A 385 -4.03 -18.08 -23.08
CA GLU A 385 -3.33 -17.83 -24.35
C GLU A 385 -3.96 -16.67 -25.15
N ASP A 386 -5.32 -16.56 -25.15
CA ASP A 386 -6.03 -15.45 -25.77
C ASP A 386 -5.63 -14.09 -25.13
N ARG A 387 -5.43 -14.06 -23.80
CA ARG A 387 -4.99 -12.88 -23.08
C ARG A 387 -3.55 -12.51 -23.45
N VAL A 388 -2.66 -13.48 -23.46
CA VAL A 388 -1.25 -13.25 -23.80
C VAL A 388 -1.11 -12.75 -25.24
N ALA A 389 -1.82 -13.36 -26.19
CA ALA A 389 -1.86 -12.91 -27.58
C ALA A 389 -2.44 -11.49 -27.72
N LEU A 390 -3.44 -11.13 -26.90
CA LEU A 390 -3.99 -9.77 -26.87
C LEU A 390 -2.96 -8.77 -26.38
N VAL A 391 -2.22 -9.08 -25.28
CA VAL A 391 -1.19 -8.19 -24.72
C VAL A 391 -0.11 -7.90 -25.76
N GLU A 392 0.40 -8.92 -26.41
CA GLU A 392 1.44 -8.77 -27.44
C GLU A 392 0.96 -7.94 -28.63
N ALA A 393 -0.21 -8.29 -29.20
CA ALA A 393 -0.77 -7.59 -30.35
C ALA A 393 -1.11 -6.12 -30.02
N TYR A 394 -1.71 -5.87 -28.85
CA TYR A 394 -2.06 -4.53 -28.40
C TYR A 394 -0.80 -3.66 -28.20
N ALA A 395 0.20 -4.22 -27.54
CA ALA A 395 1.42 -3.49 -27.23
C ALA A 395 2.20 -3.10 -28.51
N LYS A 396 2.30 -4.01 -29.46
CA LYS A 396 2.96 -3.74 -30.76
C LYS A 396 2.19 -2.71 -31.58
N GLU A 397 0.87 -2.85 -31.70
CA GLU A 397 0.03 -1.98 -32.52
C GLU A 397 -0.10 -0.56 -31.92
N ASN A 398 -0.10 -0.44 -30.61
CA ASN A 398 -0.33 0.85 -29.93
C ASN A 398 0.96 1.52 -29.39
N GLY A 399 2.13 0.97 -29.74
CA GLY A 399 3.43 1.59 -29.46
C GLY A 399 3.92 1.48 -28.01
N PHE A 400 3.50 0.41 -27.30
CA PHE A 400 3.95 0.09 -25.94
C PHE A 400 5.09 -0.94 -25.88
N TRP A 401 5.35 -1.60 -27.03
CA TRP A 401 6.36 -2.66 -27.10
C TRP A 401 7.79 -2.07 -27.03
N ARG A 402 8.63 -2.68 -26.18
CA ARG A 402 10.05 -2.35 -26.11
C ARG A 402 10.83 -3.19 -27.12
N ASP A 403 11.54 -2.53 -28.01
CA ASP A 403 12.46 -3.15 -28.95
C ASP A 403 13.78 -2.32 -28.99
N GLU A 404 14.66 -2.64 -29.90
CA GLU A 404 15.95 -1.95 -30.10
C GLU A 404 15.82 -0.45 -30.44
N THR A 405 14.63 -0.01 -30.91
CA THR A 405 14.34 1.39 -31.26
C THR A 405 13.78 2.20 -30.09
N TYR A 406 13.57 1.57 -28.94
CA TYR A 406 12.95 2.21 -27.75
C TYR A 406 13.84 3.29 -27.17
N ALA A 407 13.57 4.56 -27.49
CA ALA A 407 14.35 5.73 -27.10
C ALA A 407 13.46 6.89 -26.61
N PRO A 408 12.78 6.76 -25.44
CA PRO A 408 11.93 7.81 -24.91
C PRO A 408 12.71 9.08 -24.55
N ILE A 409 11.99 10.19 -24.41
CA ILE A 409 12.49 11.43 -23.81
C ILE A 409 12.18 11.37 -22.32
N TYR A 410 13.17 11.61 -21.49
CA TYR A 410 13.02 11.71 -20.04
C TYR A 410 13.33 13.12 -19.55
N THR A 411 12.73 13.51 -18.42
CA THR A 411 13.02 14.79 -17.77
C THR A 411 14.46 14.83 -17.23
N ASP A 412 14.96 13.67 -16.81
CA ASP A 412 16.27 13.46 -16.23
C ASP A 412 16.65 11.98 -16.38
N THR A 413 17.94 11.63 -16.25
CA THR A 413 18.42 10.26 -16.41
C THR A 413 19.44 9.87 -15.36
N LEU A 414 19.41 8.60 -14.96
CA LEU A 414 20.40 7.90 -14.15
C LEU A 414 20.89 6.68 -14.90
N HIS A 415 22.09 6.21 -14.58
CA HIS A 415 22.69 5.03 -15.18
C HIS A 415 23.28 4.11 -14.10
N LEU A 416 23.10 2.80 -14.26
CA LEU A 416 23.66 1.76 -13.40
C LEU A 416 24.13 0.56 -14.27
N ASP A 417 25.40 0.23 -14.19
CA ASP A 417 25.94 -1.04 -14.67
C ASP A 417 25.71 -2.11 -13.60
N MET A 418 24.86 -3.10 -13.90
CA MET A 418 24.53 -4.20 -12.96
C MET A 418 25.76 -5.07 -12.61
N GLY A 419 26.82 -5.04 -13.42
CA GLY A 419 28.08 -5.68 -13.09
C GLY A 419 28.83 -5.05 -11.89
N THR A 420 28.39 -3.88 -11.42
CA THR A 420 28.98 -3.21 -10.24
C THR A 420 28.26 -3.54 -8.93
N ILE A 421 27.18 -4.32 -8.99
CA ILE A 421 26.41 -4.69 -7.79
C ILE A 421 27.23 -5.65 -6.93
N VAL A 422 27.18 -5.42 -5.62
CA VAL A 422 27.80 -6.25 -4.60
C VAL A 422 26.75 -6.70 -3.58
N PRO A 423 26.94 -7.86 -2.90
CA PRO A 423 26.07 -8.27 -1.80
C PRO A 423 25.98 -7.17 -0.73
N ALA A 424 24.76 -6.90 -0.26
CA ALA A 424 24.51 -5.75 0.58
C ALA A 424 23.38 -5.97 1.60
N ILE A 425 23.34 -5.10 2.60
CA ILE A 425 22.23 -4.91 3.53
C ILE A 425 21.85 -3.42 3.54
N SER A 426 20.67 -3.07 4.05
CA SER A 426 20.31 -1.66 4.29
C SER A 426 19.81 -1.46 5.71
N GLY A 427 20.37 -0.50 6.41
CA GLY A 427 19.98 -0.17 7.79
C GLY A 427 20.98 0.76 8.47
N PRO A 428 20.73 1.08 9.75
CA PRO A 428 19.85 0.40 10.70
C PRO A 428 18.40 0.91 10.76
N LYS A 429 18.03 1.99 10.03
CA LYS A 429 16.74 2.67 10.23
C LYS A 429 15.96 2.96 8.95
N ARG A 430 16.62 2.99 7.78
CA ARG A 430 15.98 3.41 6.52
C ARG A 430 16.40 2.50 5.36
N PRO A 431 15.51 2.28 4.38
CA PRO A 431 15.83 1.41 3.23
C PRO A 431 16.96 1.91 2.34
N GLN A 432 17.20 3.23 2.32
CA GLN A 432 18.29 3.83 1.54
C GLN A 432 19.66 3.82 2.24
N ASP A 433 19.74 3.39 3.48
CA ASP A 433 21.01 3.30 4.23
C ASP A 433 21.77 2.05 3.77
N PHE A 434 22.23 2.09 2.51
CA PHE A 434 22.92 0.99 1.84
C PHE A 434 24.30 0.72 2.45
N VAL A 435 24.59 -0.54 2.74
CA VAL A 435 25.85 -1.00 3.29
C VAL A 435 26.31 -2.26 2.56
N ALA A 436 27.49 -2.23 1.91
CA ALA A 436 28.07 -3.44 1.35
C ALA A 436 28.30 -4.49 2.45
N LEU A 437 28.05 -5.76 2.17
CA LEU A 437 28.13 -6.84 3.15
C LEU A 437 29.49 -6.91 3.86
N THR A 438 30.57 -6.62 3.12
CA THR A 438 31.95 -6.56 3.67
C THR A 438 32.15 -5.47 4.71
N GLU A 439 31.32 -4.43 4.70
CA GLU A 439 31.38 -3.30 5.62
C GLU A 439 30.31 -3.40 6.74
N GLY A 440 29.47 -4.42 6.72
CA GLY A 440 28.32 -4.57 7.63
C GLY A 440 28.68 -4.44 9.10
N GLN A 441 29.72 -5.14 9.55
CA GLN A 441 30.22 -5.08 10.91
C GLN A 441 30.74 -3.69 11.30
N ASN A 442 31.56 -3.09 10.45
CA ASN A 442 32.13 -1.77 10.69
C ASN A 442 31.04 -0.69 10.75
N ALA A 443 30.06 -0.77 9.85
CA ALA A 443 28.93 0.13 9.83
C ALA A 443 28.09 -0.01 11.11
N PHE A 444 27.79 -1.25 11.55
CA PHE A 444 27.05 -1.48 12.79
C PHE A 444 27.77 -0.89 14.00
N ARG A 445 29.08 -1.13 14.15
CA ARG A 445 29.88 -0.59 15.26
C ARG A 445 29.91 0.93 15.28
N ARG A 446 30.01 1.57 14.11
CA ARG A 446 29.91 3.03 13.97
C ARG A 446 28.54 3.54 14.41
N GLU A 447 27.45 2.88 14.00
CA GLU A 447 26.10 3.27 14.42
C GLU A 447 25.88 3.12 15.93
N MET A 448 26.50 2.11 16.56
CA MET A 448 26.46 1.95 18.01
C MET A 448 27.09 3.16 18.74
N GLU A 449 28.19 3.68 18.23
CA GLU A 449 28.90 4.83 18.81
C GLU A 449 28.20 6.17 18.51
N GLU A 450 27.86 6.40 17.24
CA GLU A 450 27.39 7.72 16.75
C GLU A 450 25.88 7.92 16.94
N THR A 451 25.09 6.89 16.59
CA THR A 451 23.61 6.99 16.55
C THR A 451 22.97 6.51 17.85
N PHE A 452 23.29 5.30 18.29
CA PHE A 452 22.67 4.74 19.47
C PHE A 452 23.34 5.21 20.76
N LYS A 453 24.60 5.61 20.72
CA LYS A 453 25.39 6.08 21.86
C LYS A 453 25.40 5.06 23.01
N ARG A 454 25.62 3.79 22.67
CA ARG A 454 25.64 2.65 23.60
C ARG A 454 26.97 1.89 23.45
N PRO A 455 27.55 1.44 24.56
CA PRO A 455 28.77 0.65 24.50
C PRO A 455 28.52 -0.76 23.95
N MET A 456 29.50 -1.28 23.22
CA MET A 456 29.58 -2.71 22.88
C MET A 456 30.01 -3.56 24.06
N GLY A 457 29.73 -4.88 24.02
CA GLY A 457 30.27 -5.87 24.95
C GLY A 457 29.59 -5.94 26.33
N LYS A 458 28.50 -5.19 26.57
CA LYS A 458 27.68 -5.36 27.76
C LYS A 458 26.83 -6.63 27.61
N GLN A 459 27.05 -7.60 28.50
CA GLN A 459 26.34 -8.87 28.49
C GLN A 459 25.33 -8.95 29.64
N ILE A 460 24.13 -9.42 29.36
CA ILE A 460 23.03 -9.64 30.29
C ILE A 460 22.63 -11.11 30.22
N ALA A 461 22.61 -11.80 31.37
CA ALA A 461 22.16 -13.18 31.42
C ALA A 461 20.65 -13.29 31.13
N VAL A 462 20.24 -14.29 30.34
CA VAL A 462 18.83 -14.56 30.07
C VAL A 462 18.32 -15.55 31.12
N ALA A 463 17.22 -15.22 31.79
CA ALA A 463 16.70 -16.05 32.87
C ALA A 463 16.28 -17.44 32.35
N GLY A 464 16.86 -18.48 32.95
CA GLY A 464 16.58 -19.87 32.56
C GLY A 464 17.37 -20.41 31.37
N GLU A 465 18.26 -19.61 30.78
CA GLU A 465 19.03 -19.95 29.60
C GLU A 465 20.55 -19.94 29.89
N GLU A 466 21.33 -20.68 29.10
CA GLU A 466 22.79 -20.73 29.24
C GLU A 466 23.51 -19.63 28.44
N TYR A 467 22.80 -18.78 27.71
CA TYR A 467 23.36 -17.71 26.91
C TYR A 467 23.08 -16.32 27.48
N THR A 468 23.86 -15.36 27.02
CA THR A 468 23.68 -13.93 27.37
C THR A 468 23.18 -13.13 26.19
N MET A 469 22.45 -12.02 26.45
CA MET A 469 22.15 -11.00 25.48
C MET A 469 23.17 -9.88 25.53
N GLU A 470 23.48 -9.35 24.35
CA GLU A 470 24.34 -8.17 24.16
C GLU A 470 23.89 -7.37 22.94
N SER A 471 24.35 -6.12 22.81
CA SER A 471 24.05 -5.29 21.65
C SER A 471 24.62 -5.93 20.37
N GLY A 472 23.81 -5.89 19.28
CA GLY A 472 24.15 -6.50 18.00
C GLY A 472 23.59 -7.92 17.81
N LYS A 473 23.09 -8.58 18.87
CA LYS A 473 22.43 -9.87 18.67
C LYS A 473 21.18 -9.72 17.82
N VAL A 474 21.05 -10.61 16.84
CA VAL A 474 19.85 -10.73 15.97
C VAL A 474 18.78 -11.46 16.77
N VAL A 475 17.69 -10.79 17.11
CA VAL A 475 16.57 -11.38 17.85
C VAL A 475 15.37 -11.68 16.98
N ILE A 476 15.31 -11.11 15.75
CA ILE A 476 14.32 -11.41 14.72
C ILE A 476 15.04 -11.62 13.40
N ALA A 477 14.82 -12.78 12.77
CA ALA A 477 15.22 -13.07 11.40
C ALA A 477 13.98 -13.50 10.62
N SER A 478 13.53 -12.65 9.67
CA SER A 478 12.25 -12.86 9.00
C SER A 478 12.38 -12.86 7.48
N ILE A 479 12.03 -13.98 6.86
CA ILE A 479 11.69 -14.01 5.44
C ILE A 479 10.23 -13.59 5.33
N THR A 480 10.03 -12.30 5.03
CA THR A 480 8.70 -11.66 5.03
C THR A 480 8.20 -11.39 3.62
N SER A 481 6.88 -11.40 3.45
CA SER A 481 6.19 -11.40 2.16
C SER A 481 6.34 -10.13 1.31
N CYS A 482 6.79 -9.02 1.89
CA CYS A 482 6.58 -7.68 1.31
C CYS A 482 7.26 -7.43 -0.04
N THR A 483 8.48 -7.89 -0.27
CA THR A 483 9.27 -7.52 -1.46
C THR A 483 9.82 -8.71 -2.21
N ASN A 484 10.52 -9.58 -1.49
CA ASN A 484 11.40 -10.60 -2.08
C ASN A 484 10.71 -11.93 -2.36
N THR A 485 9.59 -12.25 -1.70
CA THR A 485 8.97 -13.57 -1.84
C THR A 485 8.27 -13.80 -3.18
N SER A 486 7.99 -12.74 -3.94
CA SER A 486 7.54 -12.85 -5.35
C SER A 486 8.67 -13.26 -6.30
N ASN A 487 9.90 -13.29 -5.81
CA ASN A 487 11.08 -13.65 -6.60
C ASN A 487 11.55 -15.07 -6.25
N PRO A 488 11.30 -16.06 -7.10
CA PRO A 488 11.66 -17.44 -6.81
C PRO A 488 13.18 -17.67 -6.73
N TYR A 489 13.98 -16.84 -7.38
CA TYR A 489 15.45 -16.99 -7.34
C TYR A 489 15.99 -16.79 -5.93
N VAL A 490 15.52 -15.75 -5.22
CA VAL A 490 16.00 -15.49 -3.84
C VAL A 490 15.36 -16.44 -2.83
N MET A 491 14.15 -16.92 -3.08
CA MET A 491 13.48 -17.88 -2.21
C MET A 491 14.10 -19.30 -2.31
N ILE A 492 14.34 -19.76 -3.52
CA ILE A 492 15.08 -21.01 -3.77
C ILE A 492 16.52 -20.88 -3.23
N GLY A 493 17.16 -19.70 -3.42
CA GLY A 493 18.48 -19.44 -2.85
C GLY A 493 18.50 -19.57 -1.33
N ALA A 494 17.50 -19.03 -0.62
CA ALA A 494 17.37 -19.19 0.84
C ALA A 494 17.20 -20.67 1.25
N GLY A 495 16.36 -21.42 0.54
CA GLY A 495 16.19 -22.85 0.76
C GLY A 495 17.47 -23.65 0.53
N LEU A 496 18.26 -23.30 -0.49
CA LEU A 496 19.56 -23.95 -0.76
C LEU A 496 20.61 -23.63 0.31
N VAL A 497 20.64 -22.38 0.81
CA VAL A 497 21.48 -22.00 2.00
C VAL A 497 21.08 -22.85 3.20
N ALA A 498 19.78 -22.96 3.48
CA ALA A 498 19.25 -23.78 4.57
C ALA A 498 19.63 -25.28 4.41
N ARG A 499 19.50 -25.83 3.19
CA ARG A 499 19.90 -27.20 2.87
C ARG A 499 21.37 -27.49 3.18
N LYS A 500 22.25 -26.59 2.70
CA LYS A 500 23.70 -26.75 2.92
C LYS A 500 24.05 -26.58 4.41
N ALA A 501 23.44 -25.63 5.11
CA ALA A 501 23.61 -25.43 6.54
C ALA A 501 23.12 -26.63 7.38
N ALA A 502 21.90 -27.12 7.12
CA ALA A 502 21.33 -28.29 7.80
C ALA A 502 22.16 -29.57 7.55
N ALA A 503 22.72 -29.75 6.35
CA ALA A 503 23.63 -30.88 6.05
C ALA A 503 24.90 -30.84 6.91
N LEU A 504 25.41 -29.66 7.26
CA LEU A 504 26.52 -29.45 8.18
C LEU A 504 26.09 -29.54 9.66
N GLY A 505 24.81 -29.61 9.96
CA GLY A 505 24.25 -29.67 11.31
C GLY A 505 24.19 -28.31 12.01
N MET A 506 24.19 -27.25 11.24
CA MET A 506 23.97 -25.89 11.75
C MET A 506 22.49 -25.64 11.98
N ASP A 507 22.18 -24.80 12.96
CA ASP A 507 20.83 -24.34 13.29
C ASP A 507 20.87 -22.85 13.67
N SER A 508 19.71 -22.18 13.60
CA SER A 508 19.56 -20.81 14.09
C SER A 508 19.87 -20.69 15.57
N LYS A 509 20.39 -19.56 15.99
CA LYS A 509 20.72 -19.36 17.42
C LYS A 509 19.42 -19.30 18.27
N PRO A 510 19.44 -19.83 19.53
CA PRO A 510 18.22 -19.98 20.34
C PRO A 510 17.54 -18.65 20.71
N TRP A 511 18.26 -17.55 20.66
CA TRP A 511 17.69 -16.22 20.90
C TRP A 511 17.06 -15.58 19.66
N VAL A 512 17.11 -16.23 18.47
CA VAL A 512 16.59 -15.69 17.23
C VAL A 512 15.18 -16.19 16.99
N LYS A 513 14.22 -15.28 16.94
CA LYS A 513 12.87 -15.54 16.45
C LYS A 513 12.90 -15.58 14.92
N THR A 514 12.86 -16.78 14.36
CA THR A 514 12.82 -17.03 12.91
C THR A 514 11.39 -17.07 12.41
N SER A 515 11.16 -16.66 11.16
CA SER A 515 9.85 -16.79 10.52
C SER A 515 9.95 -16.87 9.00
N LEU A 516 9.12 -17.72 8.40
CA LEU A 516 8.86 -17.77 6.96
C LEU A 516 7.40 -17.39 6.73
N ALA A 517 7.18 -16.20 6.15
CA ALA A 517 5.85 -15.70 5.79
C ALA A 517 5.80 -15.35 4.30
N PRO A 518 5.52 -16.31 3.41
CA PRO A 518 5.50 -16.08 1.97
C PRO A 518 4.37 -15.15 1.54
N GLY A 519 4.55 -14.49 0.40
CA GLY A 519 3.56 -13.59 -0.18
C GLY A 519 2.48 -14.30 -0.98
N SER A 520 2.60 -15.59 -1.27
CA SER A 520 1.55 -16.42 -1.85
C SER A 520 1.75 -17.90 -1.55
N GLN A 521 0.69 -18.68 -1.69
CA GLN A 521 0.74 -20.14 -1.56
C GLN A 521 1.58 -20.80 -2.67
N VAL A 522 1.84 -20.14 -3.79
CA VAL A 522 2.70 -20.63 -4.86
C VAL A 522 4.14 -20.80 -4.35
N VAL A 523 4.59 -19.89 -3.49
CA VAL A 523 5.93 -19.97 -2.88
C VAL A 523 6.10 -21.27 -2.09
N SER A 524 5.14 -21.60 -1.23
CA SER A 524 5.18 -22.88 -0.49
C SER A 524 5.14 -24.07 -1.44
N ALA A 525 4.34 -24.01 -2.51
CA ALA A 525 4.23 -25.11 -3.47
C ALA A 525 5.58 -25.41 -4.17
N TYR A 526 6.30 -24.39 -4.64
CA TYR A 526 7.59 -24.67 -5.28
C TYR A 526 8.71 -24.98 -4.27
N LEU A 527 8.68 -24.45 -3.04
CA LEU A 527 9.62 -24.86 -1.99
C LEU A 527 9.41 -26.33 -1.58
N GLU A 528 8.16 -26.79 -1.51
CA GLU A 528 7.82 -28.20 -1.29
C GLU A 528 8.27 -29.06 -2.48
N ALA A 529 7.98 -28.66 -3.73
CA ALA A 529 8.40 -29.37 -4.94
C ALA A 529 9.93 -29.50 -5.07
N ALA A 530 10.66 -28.46 -4.61
CA ALA A 530 12.13 -28.45 -4.54
C ALA A 530 12.67 -29.23 -3.33
N ASP A 531 11.80 -29.77 -2.46
CA ASP A 531 12.18 -30.41 -1.18
C ASP A 531 13.04 -29.49 -0.30
N LEU A 532 12.80 -28.16 -0.35
CA LEU A 532 13.52 -27.15 0.40
C LEU A 532 12.79 -26.70 1.68
N GLN A 533 11.46 -26.88 1.76
CA GLN A 533 10.72 -26.49 2.96
C GLN A 533 11.22 -27.20 4.21
N LYS A 534 11.51 -28.52 4.12
CA LYS A 534 12.05 -29.30 5.23
C LYS A 534 13.43 -28.80 5.70
N ASP A 535 14.24 -28.30 4.76
CA ASP A 535 15.57 -27.78 5.07
C ASP A 535 15.46 -26.41 5.75
N LEU A 536 14.53 -25.56 5.34
CA LEU A 536 14.17 -24.30 6.02
C LEU A 536 13.62 -24.59 7.42
N ASP A 537 12.73 -25.55 7.56
CA ASP A 537 12.20 -25.99 8.87
C ASP A 537 13.31 -26.48 9.78
N ALA A 538 14.30 -27.21 9.27
CA ALA A 538 15.42 -27.74 10.04
C ALA A 538 16.33 -26.66 10.63
N VAL A 539 16.40 -25.48 9.99
CA VAL A 539 17.13 -24.31 10.50
C VAL A 539 16.21 -23.27 11.16
N GLY A 540 14.99 -23.67 11.52
CA GLY A 540 14.04 -22.87 12.29
C GLY A 540 13.09 -21.98 11.47
N PHE A 541 13.20 -21.90 10.15
CA PHE A 541 12.32 -21.07 9.29
C PHE A 541 11.04 -21.82 8.91
N ASN A 542 10.22 -22.12 9.91
CA ASN A 542 8.90 -22.72 9.69
C ASN A 542 7.93 -21.69 9.10
N LEU A 543 6.97 -22.19 8.30
CA LEU A 543 5.85 -21.38 7.82
C LEU A 543 5.02 -20.86 9.00
N VAL A 544 4.79 -19.54 9.06
CA VAL A 544 4.04 -18.89 10.16
C VAL A 544 2.74 -18.22 9.70
N GLY A 545 2.58 -17.93 8.42
CA GLY A 545 1.41 -17.28 7.83
C GLY A 545 1.66 -16.86 6.39
N TYR A 546 0.61 -16.41 5.71
CA TYR A 546 0.69 -15.74 4.42
C TYR A 546 0.16 -14.32 4.59
N GLY A 547 0.92 -13.31 4.15
CA GLY A 547 0.54 -11.91 4.25
C GLY A 547 1.59 -11.02 4.88
N CYS A 548 1.24 -9.75 5.08
CA CYS A 548 2.14 -8.74 5.64
C CYS A 548 2.30 -8.95 7.14
N THR A 549 3.47 -9.38 7.57
CA THR A 549 3.76 -9.70 8.97
C THR A 549 4.76 -8.71 9.58
N THR A 550 6.03 -9.01 9.52
CA THR A 550 7.10 -8.27 10.21
C THR A 550 7.17 -6.79 9.79
N CYS A 551 7.00 -6.47 8.51
CA CYS A 551 7.09 -5.08 8.00
C CYS A 551 6.06 -4.10 8.58
N ILE A 552 4.95 -4.57 9.14
CA ILE A 552 3.89 -3.72 9.72
C ILE A 552 3.79 -3.83 11.24
N GLY A 553 4.70 -4.53 11.89
CA GLY A 553 4.69 -4.72 13.34
C GLY A 553 3.93 -5.95 13.81
N ASN A 554 3.55 -6.85 12.90
CA ASN A 554 2.90 -8.13 13.24
C ASN A 554 3.92 -9.26 13.50
N SER A 555 5.16 -8.92 13.85
CA SER A 555 6.19 -9.89 14.25
C SER A 555 5.78 -10.71 15.48
N GLY A 556 4.78 -10.22 16.23
CA GLY A 556 4.43 -10.78 17.53
C GLY A 556 5.49 -10.49 18.62
N PRO A 557 5.25 -10.89 19.85
CA PRO A 557 6.17 -10.65 20.97
C PRO A 557 7.45 -11.51 20.84
N LEU A 558 8.55 -11.02 21.37
CA LEU A 558 9.71 -11.85 21.68
C LEU A 558 9.44 -12.75 22.90
N GLN A 559 10.29 -13.72 23.14
CA GLN A 559 10.26 -14.48 24.40
C GLN A 559 10.43 -13.50 25.57
N PRO A 560 9.63 -13.62 26.64
CA PRO A 560 9.63 -12.66 27.75
C PRO A 560 11.01 -12.46 28.39
N GLU A 561 11.79 -13.51 28.49
CA GLU A 561 13.12 -13.53 29.09
C GLU A 561 14.13 -12.74 28.25
N ILE A 562 14.01 -12.81 26.92
CA ILE A 562 14.83 -12.03 25.98
C ILE A 562 14.42 -10.55 26.02
N SER A 563 13.12 -10.24 26.00
CA SER A 563 12.62 -8.87 26.16
C SER A 563 13.09 -8.24 27.48
N ALA A 564 13.04 -9.00 28.58
CA ALA A 564 13.49 -8.55 29.88
C ALA A 564 15.00 -8.23 29.87
N ALA A 565 15.83 -9.11 29.32
CA ALA A 565 17.28 -8.90 29.22
C ALA A 565 17.64 -7.69 28.33
N ILE A 566 16.94 -7.48 27.21
CA ILE A 566 17.12 -6.30 26.36
C ILE A 566 16.81 -5.02 27.14
N SER A 567 15.68 -5.01 27.85
CA SER A 567 15.24 -3.86 28.64
C SER A 567 16.18 -3.55 29.82
N GLU A 568 16.57 -4.57 30.61
CA GLU A 568 17.48 -4.43 31.73
C GLU A 568 18.87 -3.92 31.30
N GLY A 569 19.33 -4.42 30.15
CA GLY A 569 20.64 -4.05 29.61
C GLY A 569 20.63 -2.70 28.89
N ASP A 570 19.47 -2.11 28.56
CA ASP A 570 19.31 -1.03 27.59
C ASP A 570 20.07 -1.36 26.28
N LEU A 571 19.91 -2.61 25.81
CA LEU A 571 20.66 -3.17 24.68
C LEU A 571 20.09 -2.70 23.35
N VAL A 572 20.93 -2.62 22.32
CA VAL A 572 20.53 -2.44 20.93
C VAL A 572 20.40 -3.82 20.29
N ALA A 573 19.24 -4.44 20.47
CA ALA A 573 18.89 -5.66 19.76
C ALA A 573 18.60 -5.35 18.28
N THR A 574 18.84 -6.35 17.40
CA THR A 574 18.76 -6.18 15.96
C THR A 574 17.74 -7.12 15.32
N ALA A 575 17.17 -6.68 14.19
CA ALA A 575 16.36 -7.51 13.28
C ALA A 575 16.95 -7.51 11.89
N VAL A 576 16.89 -8.67 11.21
CA VAL A 576 17.24 -8.82 9.80
C VAL A 576 16.03 -9.39 9.07
N LEU A 577 15.58 -8.70 8.03
CA LEU A 577 14.34 -9.03 7.33
C LEU A 577 14.44 -8.83 5.82
N SER A 578 13.79 -9.69 5.05
CA SER A 578 13.71 -9.57 3.60
C SER A 578 12.57 -8.67 3.12
N GLY A 579 12.23 -7.67 3.93
CA GLY A 579 11.16 -6.73 3.66
C GLY A 579 11.60 -5.49 2.89
N ASN A 580 10.75 -4.45 2.93
CA ASN A 580 10.98 -3.16 2.27
C ASN A 580 11.14 -1.99 3.25
N ARG A 581 10.76 -2.14 4.51
CA ARG A 581 10.82 -1.11 5.55
C ARG A 581 11.46 -1.64 6.83
N ASN A 582 12.31 -0.82 7.41
CA ASN A 582 13.09 -1.14 8.60
C ASN A 582 13.06 -0.01 9.65
N PHE A 583 11.95 0.75 9.71
CA PHE A 583 11.85 1.88 10.63
C PHE A 583 11.84 1.44 12.09
N GLU A 584 12.55 2.19 12.94
CA GLU A 584 12.59 1.95 14.38
C GLU A 584 11.17 2.01 15.00
N GLY A 585 10.87 1.08 15.91
CA GLY A 585 9.56 0.98 16.56
C GLY A 585 8.43 0.42 15.68
N ARG A 586 8.69 0.16 14.39
CA ARG A 586 7.70 -0.43 13.47
C ARG A 586 7.77 -1.97 13.45
N ILE A 587 8.96 -2.55 13.53
CA ILE A 587 9.17 -3.99 13.41
C ILE A 587 8.84 -4.70 14.73
N SER A 588 9.39 -4.20 15.82
CA SER A 588 9.16 -4.65 17.19
C SER A 588 9.51 -3.51 18.16
N PRO A 589 8.81 -3.37 19.29
CA PRO A 589 9.15 -2.38 20.30
C PRO A 589 10.51 -2.66 20.98
N ASP A 590 10.97 -3.92 20.99
CA ASP A 590 12.21 -4.36 21.62
C ASP A 590 13.44 -4.18 20.73
N VAL A 591 13.26 -3.88 19.43
CA VAL A 591 14.34 -3.81 18.45
C VAL A 591 14.57 -2.38 17.99
N ARG A 592 15.82 -1.92 18.09
CA ARG A 592 16.20 -0.55 17.68
C ARG A 592 16.90 -0.47 16.34
N ALA A 593 17.66 -1.51 15.97
CA ALA A 593 18.41 -1.55 14.72
C ALA A 593 17.84 -2.62 13.79
N ASN A 594 17.29 -2.19 12.64
CA ASN A 594 16.61 -3.08 11.72
C ASN A 594 17.32 -3.04 10.35
N TYR A 595 17.60 -4.20 9.77
CA TYR A 595 18.32 -4.32 8.51
C TYR A 595 17.50 -5.07 7.48
N LEU A 596 17.46 -4.53 6.26
CA LEU A 596 16.94 -5.21 5.08
C LEU A 596 18.05 -6.04 4.45
N ALA A 597 17.72 -7.26 4.04
CA ALA A 597 18.65 -8.19 3.42
C ALA A 597 17.90 -9.15 2.47
N SER A 598 18.64 -9.81 1.58
CA SER A 598 18.05 -10.89 0.77
C SER A 598 17.62 -12.09 1.64
N PRO A 599 16.62 -12.88 1.23
CA PRO A 599 16.23 -14.08 1.96
C PRO A 599 17.37 -15.04 2.29
N PRO A 600 18.34 -15.31 1.40
CA PRO A 600 19.53 -16.12 1.75
C PRO A 600 20.37 -15.50 2.87
N LEU A 601 20.55 -14.16 2.87
CA LEU A 601 21.28 -13.46 3.94
C LEU A 601 20.51 -13.43 5.25
N VAL A 602 19.17 -13.39 5.22
CA VAL A 602 18.34 -13.53 6.45
C VAL A 602 18.63 -14.87 7.13
N VAL A 603 18.68 -15.97 6.37
CA VAL A 603 19.06 -17.29 6.90
C VAL A 603 20.48 -17.25 7.47
N ALA A 604 21.44 -16.69 6.75
CA ALA A 604 22.84 -16.60 7.19
C ALA A 604 22.99 -15.82 8.50
N TYR A 605 22.29 -14.69 8.65
CA TYR A 605 22.31 -13.91 9.89
C TYR A 605 21.61 -14.62 11.06
N ALA A 606 20.59 -15.44 10.81
CA ALA A 606 19.98 -16.27 11.86
C ALA A 606 20.95 -17.34 12.37
N LEU A 607 21.72 -17.96 11.47
CA LEU A 607 22.78 -18.93 11.81
C LEU A 607 23.93 -18.26 12.59
N ALA A 608 24.35 -17.05 12.20
CA ALA A 608 25.39 -16.27 12.91
C ALA A 608 24.88 -15.72 14.25
N GLY A 609 23.61 -15.27 14.31
CA GLY A 609 22.95 -14.75 15.50
C GLY A 609 23.38 -13.34 15.93
N THR A 610 24.15 -12.62 15.10
CA THR A 610 24.67 -11.28 15.41
C THR A 610 24.90 -10.45 14.14
N LEU A 611 24.73 -9.13 14.23
CA LEU A 611 25.17 -8.14 13.22
C LEU A 611 26.65 -7.74 13.40
N ASP A 612 27.23 -8.00 14.59
CA ASP A 612 28.65 -7.70 14.85
C ASP A 612 29.54 -8.81 14.26
N ILE A 613 29.41 -9.02 12.96
CA ILE A 613 30.14 -10.03 12.19
C ILE A 613 30.37 -9.53 10.76
N ASN A 614 31.50 -9.83 10.18
CA ASN A 614 31.72 -9.70 8.74
C ASN A 614 31.36 -11.04 8.06
N LEU A 615 30.12 -11.20 7.60
CA LEU A 615 29.67 -12.45 6.98
C LEU A 615 30.50 -12.89 5.77
N ALA A 616 31.20 -11.97 5.10
CA ALA A 616 32.03 -12.31 3.93
C ALA A 616 33.32 -13.05 4.32
N THR A 617 33.81 -12.86 5.56
CA THR A 617 35.15 -13.36 5.97
C THR A 617 35.15 -14.16 7.26
N ASP A 618 34.21 -13.91 8.14
CA ASP A 618 34.21 -14.48 9.49
C ASP A 618 33.53 -15.85 9.55
N VAL A 619 33.82 -16.60 10.58
CA VAL A 619 33.18 -17.88 10.87
C VAL A 619 31.75 -17.65 11.33
N ILE A 620 30.77 -18.22 10.62
CA ILE A 620 29.34 -18.08 10.96
C ILE A 620 28.84 -19.15 11.93
N GLY A 621 29.58 -20.24 12.07
CA GLY A 621 29.28 -21.34 12.97
C GLY A 621 30.26 -22.49 12.81
N GLN A 622 29.95 -23.63 13.42
CA GLN A 622 30.74 -24.85 13.28
C GLN A 622 29.85 -26.00 12.81
N ASP A 623 30.43 -26.94 12.04
CA ASP A 623 29.75 -28.16 11.64
C ASP A 623 29.71 -29.18 12.83
N ARG A 624 29.11 -30.37 12.57
CA ARG A 624 28.97 -31.44 13.58
C ARG A 624 30.31 -31.97 14.10
N ASP A 625 31.36 -31.80 13.31
CA ASP A 625 32.73 -32.26 13.66
C ASP A 625 33.56 -31.14 14.30
N GLY A 626 32.97 -29.93 14.47
CA GLY A 626 33.61 -28.77 15.10
C GLY A 626 34.51 -27.98 14.13
N ASN A 627 34.38 -28.17 12.80
CA ASN A 627 35.11 -27.38 11.82
C ASN A 627 34.38 -26.04 11.58
N ASP A 628 35.17 -24.99 11.38
CA ASP A 628 34.64 -23.66 11.08
C ASP A 628 33.92 -23.60 9.75
N VAL A 629 32.71 -23.02 9.72
CA VAL A 629 31.89 -22.84 8.55
C VAL A 629 31.80 -21.36 8.21
N TYR A 630 31.99 -21.04 6.94
CA TYR A 630 31.91 -19.69 6.38
C TYR A 630 30.71 -19.56 5.44
N LEU A 631 30.27 -18.34 5.16
CA LEU A 631 29.16 -18.08 4.23
C LEU A 631 29.37 -18.76 2.86
N LYS A 632 30.58 -18.70 2.31
CA LYS A 632 30.93 -19.32 1.01
C LYS A 632 30.70 -20.84 0.97
N ASP A 633 30.73 -21.52 2.12
CA ASP A 633 30.58 -22.98 2.19
C ASP A 633 29.12 -23.41 2.07
N ILE A 634 28.19 -22.48 2.36
CA ILE A 634 26.73 -22.72 2.27
C ILE A 634 26.05 -21.89 1.18
N TRP A 635 26.74 -20.96 0.51
CA TRP A 635 26.15 -20.14 -0.52
C TRP A 635 25.93 -20.94 -1.81
N PRO A 636 24.74 -20.92 -2.43
CA PRO A 636 24.51 -21.62 -3.70
C PRO A 636 25.10 -20.84 -4.88
N THR A 637 25.44 -21.55 -5.94
CA THR A 637 25.79 -20.92 -7.22
C THR A 637 24.54 -20.41 -7.94
N THR A 638 24.69 -19.41 -8.80
CA THR A 638 23.60 -18.91 -9.64
C THR A 638 22.99 -20.01 -10.51
N GLN A 639 23.83 -20.94 -10.99
CA GLN A 639 23.39 -22.09 -11.79
C GLN A 639 22.52 -23.05 -10.96
N GLU A 640 22.93 -23.43 -9.73
CA GLU A 640 22.11 -24.29 -8.84
C GLU A 640 20.72 -23.69 -8.60
N VAL A 641 20.66 -22.35 -8.39
CA VAL A 641 19.40 -21.64 -8.19
C VAL A 641 18.54 -21.67 -9.47
N ALA A 642 19.13 -21.34 -10.62
CA ALA A 642 18.39 -21.27 -11.89
C ALA A 642 17.82 -22.63 -12.30
N GLU A 643 18.61 -23.71 -12.21
CA GLU A 643 18.17 -25.09 -12.51
C GLU A 643 17.00 -25.51 -11.59
N MET A 644 17.03 -25.14 -10.30
CA MET A 644 15.96 -25.47 -9.36
C MET A 644 14.70 -24.66 -9.65
N VAL A 645 14.83 -23.35 -9.96
CA VAL A 645 13.69 -22.50 -10.36
C VAL A 645 13.01 -23.07 -11.60
N GLU A 646 13.77 -23.41 -12.64
CA GLU A 646 13.23 -23.99 -13.87
C GLU A 646 12.49 -25.31 -13.61
N ALA A 647 13.00 -26.14 -12.70
CA ALA A 647 12.42 -27.43 -12.39
C ALA A 647 11.15 -27.36 -11.53
N THR A 648 10.96 -26.32 -10.71
CA THR A 648 9.94 -26.33 -9.66
C THR A 648 8.92 -25.20 -9.73
N VAL A 649 9.25 -24.06 -10.36
CA VAL A 649 8.33 -22.94 -10.54
C VAL A 649 7.55 -23.13 -11.85
N THR A 650 6.45 -23.86 -11.75
CA THR A 650 5.70 -24.30 -12.93
C THR A 650 4.37 -23.57 -13.09
N ARG A 651 3.87 -23.46 -14.33
CA ARG A 651 2.55 -22.91 -14.66
C ARG A 651 1.44 -23.62 -13.88
N GLU A 652 1.54 -24.93 -13.70
CA GLU A 652 0.57 -25.76 -12.98
C GLU A 652 0.47 -25.37 -11.51
N ALA A 653 1.58 -25.01 -10.88
CA ALA A 653 1.60 -24.51 -9.50
C ALA A 653 0.75 -23.25 -9.37
N PHE A 654 0.91 -22.27 -10.25
CA PHE A 654 0.10 -21.06 -10.27
C PHE A 654 -1.37 -21.35 -10.52
N LEU A 655 -1.69 -22.13 -11.55
CA LEU A 655 -3.07 -22.47 -11.90
C LEU A 655 -3.78 -23.21 -10.75
N SER A 656 -3.10 -24.12 -10.07
CA SER A 656 -3.68 -24.90 -8.98
C SER A 656 -3.95 -24.06 -7.73
N LYS A 657 -3.02 -23.18 -7.36
CA LYS A 657 -3.13 -22.38 -6.14
C LYS A 657 -4.13 -21.21 -6.29
N TYR A 658 -4.30 -20.68 -7.50
CA TYR A 658 -5.25 -19.61 -7.78
C TYR A 658 -6.61 -20.07 -8.32
N ALA A 659 -6.83 -21.38 -8.49
CA ALA A 659 -8.10 -21.92 -9.04
C ALA A 659 -9.34 -21.45 -8.26
N ASP A 660 -9.25 -21.41 -6.95
CA ASP A 660 -10.34 -21.10 -6.01
C ASP A 660 -10.00 -19.88 -5.11
N VAL A 661 -9.23 -18.91 -5.61
CA VAL A 661 -8.67 -17.76 -4.83
C VAL A 661 -9.71 -16.99 -4.01
N PHE A 662 -10.97 -16.94 -4.45
CA PHE A 662 -12.06 -16.23 -3.74
C PHE A 662 -12.89 -17.15 -2.83
N LYS A 663 -12.62 -18.44 -2.78
CA LYS A 663 -13.43 -19.41 -2.01
C LYS A 663 -13.06 -19.41 -0.53
N GLY A 664 -11.76 -19.34 -0.22
CA GLY A 664 -11.24 -19.40 1.16
C GLY A 664 -11.33 -20.79 1.79
N ASP A 665 -10.86 -20.88 3.01
CA ASP A 665 -10.90 -22.08 3.85
C ASP A 665 -12.31 -22.35 4.43
N GLU A 666 -12.45 -23.45 5.18
CA GLU A 666 -13.71 -23.84 5.80
C GLU A 666 -14.22 -22.78 6.80
N LYS A 667 -13.32 -22.10 7.53
CA LYS A 667 -13.67 -21.06 8.49
C LYS A 667 -14.28 -19.83 7.79
N TRP A 668 -13.64 -19.38 6.68
CA TRP A 668 -14.19 -18.30 5.88
C TRP A 668 -15.54 -18.65 5.26
N GLN A 669 -15.70 -19.87 4.77
CA GLN A 669 -16.95 -20.33 4.19
C GLN A 669 -18.08 -20.41 5.24
N ALA A 670 -17.76 -20.74 6.49
CA ALA A 670 -18.71 -20.83 7.61
C ALA A 670 -19.16 -19.47 8.17
N VAL A 671 -18.51 -18.35 7.79
CA VAL A 671 -18.98 -17.02 8.22
C VAL A 671 -20.35 -16.74 7.63
N ASP A 672 -21.36 -16.61 8.50
CA ASP A 672 -22.75 -16.32 8.11
C ASP A 672 -22.99 -14.82 8.02
N VAL A 673 -23.69 -14.37 6.98
CA VAL A 673 -23.99 -12.95 6.73
C VAL A 673 -25.42 -12.77 6.22
N THR A 674 -26.03 -11.64 6.57
CA THR A 674 -27.34 -11.23 6.08
C THR A 674 -27.24 -10.60 4.71
N ASN A 675 -28.16 -10.91 3.78
CA ASN A 675 -28.24 -10.27 2.46
C ASN A 675 -29.00 -8.94 2.51
N GLN A 676 -28.59 -8.04 3.40
CA GLN A 676 -29.19 -6.70 3.53
C GLN A 676 -28.40 -5.68 2.69
N LYS A 677 -29.11 -4.68 2.14
CA LYS A 677 -28.52 -3.61 1.34
C LYS A 677 -27.75 -2.61 2.19
N THR A 678 -28.18 -2.37 3.43
CA THR A 678 -27.49 -1.56 4.44
C THR A 678 -26.90 -2.45 5.52
N TYR A 679 -25.84 -2.03 6.17
CA TYR A 679 -25.24 -2.79 7.28
C TYR A 679 -25.99 -2.56 8.58
N ASP A 680 -26.17 -3.60 9.37
CA ASP A 680 -26.93 -3.56 10.65
C ASP A 680 -26.02 -3.22 11.84
N TRP A 681 -25.14 -2.32 11.74
CA TRP A 681 -24.19 -1.81 12.74
C TRP A 681 -24.38 -2.36 14.16
N PRO A 682 -23.79 -3.52 14.54
CA PRO A 682 -24.00 -4.12 15.85
C PRO A 682 -23.50 -3.18 16.96
N ALA A 683 -24.39 -2.77 17.86
CA ALA A 683 -24.06 -1.80 18.93
C ALA A 683 -22.93 -2.26 19.87
N GLY A 684 -22.74 -3.58 20.00
CA GLY A 684 -21.67 -4.19 20.80
C GLY A 684 -20.35 -4.35 20.08
N SER A 685 -20.27 -4.09 18.76
CA SER A 685 -19.04 -4.26 18.02
C SER A 685 -17.95 -3.27 18.49
N THR A 686 -16.75 -3.79 18.67
CA THR A 686 -15.57 -2.96 18.99
C THR A 686 -14.59 -2.86 17.82
N TYR A 687 -14.92 -3.47 16.67
CA TYR A 687 -14.13 -3.44 15.44
C TYR A 687 -14.76 -2.62 14.32
N VAL A 688 -16.10 -2.59 14.23
CA VAL A 688 -16.83 -1.91 13.15
C VAL A 688 -17.93 -1.05 13.76
N GLN A 689 -17.86 0.25 13.52
CA GLN A 689 -18.82 1.24 14.05
C GLN A 689 -19.26 2.20 12.93
N ASN A 690 -20.54 2.62 12.95
CA ASN A 690 -21.03 3.63 12.01
C ASN A 690 -20.34 4.98 12.26
N PRO A 691 -19.52 5.49 11.33
CA PRO A 691 -18.82 6.75 11.53
C PRO A 691 -19.78 7.95 11.46
N PRO A 692 -19.48 9.06 12.15
CA PRO A 692 -20.38 10.20 12.24
C PRO A 692 -20.42 11.10 10.99
N TYR A 693 -19.69 10.77 9.93
CA TYR A 693 -19.46 11.65 8.77
C TYR A 693 -20.77 12.13 8.12
N PHE A 694 -21.77 11.25 8.00
CA PHE A 694 -23.02 11.54 7.30
C PHE A 694 -24.19 11.82 8.23
N GLN A 695 -23.96 11.92 9.56
CA GLN A 695 -25.02 12.25 10.51
C GLN A 695 -25.55 13.66 10.25
N GLY A 696 -26.86 13.80 10.04
CA GLY A 696 -27.50 15.08 9.76
C GLY A 696 -27.21 15.64 8.38
N ILE A 697 -26.72 14.82 7.43
CA ILE A 697 -26.43 15.28 6.07
C ILE A 697 -27.69 15.88 5.41
N THR A 698 -27.50 17.01 4.73
CA THR A 698 -28.52 17.67 3.91
C THR A 698 -28.00 17.90 2.50
N MET A 699 -28.86 18.35 1.60
CA MET A 699 -28.47 18.74 0.23
C MET A 699 -27.76 20.09 0.14
N GLU A 700 -27.75 20.86 1.23
CA GLU A 700 -27.09 22.16 1.33
C GLU A 700 -25.57 22.01 1.49
N THR A 701 -24.81 22.87 0.84
CA THR A 701 -23.35 22.99 0.97
C THR A 701 -22.99 24.24 1.77
N HIS A 702 -21.81 24.27 2.33
CA HIS A 702 -21.29 25.39 3.08
C HIS A 702 -20.25 26.12 2.25
N LYS A 703 -20.23 27.45 2.35
CA LYS A 703 -19.12 28.24 1.80
C LYS A 703 -17.89 28.11 2.69
N ILE A 704 -16.72 28.16 2.08
CA ILE A 704 -15.48 28.30 2.84
C ILE A 704 -15.52 29.68 3.52
N THR A 705 -15.27 29.72 4.83
CA THR A 705 -15.26 30.95 5.62
C THR A 705 -13.90 31.15 6.26
N ASP A 706 -13.60 32.40 6.61
CA ASP A 706 -12.40 32.73 7.37
C ASP A 706 -12.34 31.95 8.68
N LEU A 707 -11.14 31.58 9.09
CA LEU A 707 -10.87 30.91 10.36
C LEU A 707 -10.44 31.97 11.40
N GLU A 708 -11.22 32.12 12.45
CA GLU A 708 -10.96 33.12 13.50
C GLU A 708 -10.64 32.42 14.82
N ASP A 709 -9.68 32.97 15.54
CA ASP A 709 -9.30 32.61 16.90
C ASP A 709 -9.05 31.14 17.19
N ALA A 710 -8.50 30.41 16.19
CA ALA A 710 -8.19 28.99 16.34
C ALA A 710 -7.04 28.76 17.33
N LYS A 711 -7.17 27.73 18.17
CA LYS A 711 -6.11 27.33 19.12
C LYS A 711 -5.17 26.30 18.52
N VAL A 712 -3.91 26.37 18.96
CA VAL A 712 -2.87 25.43 18.53
C VAL A 712 -3.02 24.11 19.31
N MET A 713 -3.32 23.02 18.60
CA MET A 713 -3.39 21.69 19.22
C MET A 713 -2.03 21.02 19.33
N ALA A 714 -1.16 21.22 18.33
CA ALA A 714 0.18 20.65 18.33
C ALA A 714 1.14 21.46 17.46
N ILE A 715 2.41 21.49 17.86
CA ILE A 715 3.55 21.97 17.06
C ILE A 715 4.48 20.77 16.85
N LEU A 716 4.58 20.33 15.62
CA LEU A 716 5.24 19.09 15.26
C LEU A 716 6.47 19.35 14.38
N GLY A 717 7.52 18.55 14.55
CA GLY A 717 8.78 18.67 13.83
C GLY A 717 8.72 18.26 12.37
N ASP A 718 9.90 18.11 11.77
CA ASP A 718 10.04 17.65 10.39
C ASP A 718 9.80 16.14 10.28
N MET A 719 9.42 15.66 9.09
CA MET A 719 9.21 14.23 8.80
C MET A 719 8.17 13.56 9.72
N ILE A 720 7.13 14.29 10.11
CA ILE A 720 5.99 13.66 10.78
C ILE A 720 5.32 12.71 9.81
N THR A 721 5.42 11.43 10.10
CA THR A 721 4.86 10.38 9.24
C THR A 721 3.38 10.14 9.55
N THR A 722 2.70 9.50 8.62
CA THR A 722 1.33 9.00 8.85
C THR A 722 1.26 7.97 9.99
N ASP A 723 2.38 7.29 10.33
CA ASP A 723 2.51 6.43 11.52
C ASP A 723 2.52 7.24 12.83
N HIS A 724 3.07 8.45 12.82
CA HIS A 724 3.00 9.35 13.96
C HIS A 724 1.58 9.88 14.17
N ILE A 725 0.88 10.22 13.09
CA ILE A 725 -0.47 10.78 13.14
C ILE A 725 -1.50 9.70 13.45
N SER A 726 -1.45 8.56 12.77
CA SER A 726 -2.38 7.43 12.94
C SER A 726 -1.60 6.12 13.06
N PRO A 727 -1.21 5.73 14.28
CA PRO A 727 -0.43 4.51 14.51
C PRO A 727 -1.21 3.25 14.11
N ALA A 728 -0.48 2.19 13.76
CA ALA A 728 -1.06 0.88 13.42
C ALA A 728 -0.81 -0.18 14.51
N GLY A 729 0.20 0.02 15.37
CA GLY A 729 0.66 -0.95 16.34
C GLY A 729 -0.28 -1.15 17.55
N SER A 730 0.17 -1.97 18.50
CA SER A 730 -0.53 -2.22 19.75
C SER A 730 -0.52 -0.97 20.66
N PHE A 731 -1.45 -0.92 21.61
CA PHE A 731 -1.60 0.17 22.58
C PHE A 731 -1.96 -0.36 23.97
N LYS A 732 -1.69 0.45 24.99
CA LYS A 732 -1.90 0.07 26.40
C LYS A 732 -3.30 0.45 26.88
N ASP A 733 -3.76 -0.20 27.95
CA ASP A 733 -5.00 0.08 28.65
C ASP A 733 -5.08 1.49 29.26
N THR A 734 -3.92 2.11 29.52
CA THR A 734 -3.81 3.48 30.06
C THR A 734 -4.07 4.57 29.01
N THR A 735 -4.02 4.23 27.72
CA THR A 735 -4.31 5.18 26.63
C THR A 735 -5.81 5.47 26.49
N PRO A 736 -6.23 6.60 25.88
CA PRO A 736 -7.64 6.87 25.63
C PRO A 736 -8.37 5.73 24.89
N ALA A 737 -7.72 5.12 23.89
CA ALA A 737 -8.27 3.97 23.16
C ALA A 737 -8.37 2.72 24.04
N GLY A 738 -7.36 2.46 24.89
CA GLY A 738 -7.37 1.34 25.81
C GLY A 738 -8.46 1.47 26.88
N LYS A 739 -8.66 2.66 27.44
CA LYS A 739 -9.76 2.96 28.37
C LYS A 739 -11.11 2.71 27.71
N TYR A 740 -11.32 3.21 26.48
CA TYR A 740 -12.55 2.98 25.71
C TYR A 740 -12.87 1.49 25.53
N LEU A 741 -11.87 0.66 25.22
CA LEU A 741 -12.07 -0.79 25.09
C LEU A 741 -12.31 -1.48 26.43
N THR A 742 -11.59 -1.09 27.49
CA THR A 742 -11.77 -1.63 28.84
C THR A 742 -13.18 -1.35 29.38
N GLU A 743 -13.72 -0.14 29.16
CA GLU A 743 -15.09 0.21 29.48
C GLU A 743 -16.14 -0.67 28.79
N ARG A 744 -15.76 -1.22 27.61
CA ARG A 744 -16.57 -2.18 26.83
C ARG A 744 -16.24 -3.64 27.14
N GLN A 745 -15.52 -3.89 28.24
CA GLN A 745 -15.19 -5.23 28.73
C GLN A 745 -14.24 -6.02 27.81
N VAL A 746 -13.51 -5.35 26.91
CA VAL A 746 -12.44 -5.98 26.14
C VAL A 746 -11.19 -6.06 27.01
N SER A 747 -10.63 -7.25 27.18
CA SER A 747 -9.41 -7.42 27.96
C SER A 747 -8.18 -6.88 27.21
N PRO A 748 -7.12 -6.40 27.91
CA PRO A 748 -5.92 -5.89 27.25
C PRO A 748 -5.24 -6.88 26.30
N ARG A 749 -5.40 -8.18 26.50
CA ARG A 749 -4.88 -9.24 25.62
C ARG A 749 -5.65 -9.32 24.30
N GLU A 750 -6.87 -8.81 24.26
CA GLU A 750 -7.78 -8.81 23.11
C GLU A 750 -7.86 -7.45 22.42
N PHE A 751 -7.06 -6.47 22.85
CA PHE A 751 -7.02 -5.15 22.22
C PHE A 751 -6.61 -5.23 20.75
N ASN A 752 -5.77 -6.21 20.39
CA ASN A 752 -5.18 -6.32 19.06
C ASN A 752 -4.35 -5.06 18.75
N SER A 753 -4.57 -4.40 17.62
CA SER A 753 -3.81 -3.21 17.22
C SER A 753 -4.74 -2.10 16.72
N TYR A 754 -4.25 -0.87 16.64
CA TYR A 754 -4.96 0.21 15.93
C TYR A 754 -5.27 -0.18 14.48
N GLY A 755 -4.34 -0.87 13.80
CA GLY A 755 -4.53 -1.31 12.42
C GLY A 755 -5.75 -2.20 12.23
N SER A 756 -5.94 -3.17 13.12
CA SER A 756 -7.08 -4.10 13.08
C SER A 756 -8.43 -3.43 13.45
N ARG A 757 -8.40 -2.28 14.13
CA ARG A 757 -9.60 -1.56 14.61
C ARG A 757 -9.96 -0.33 13.77
N ARG A 758 -9.38 -0.17 12.59
CA ARG A 758 -9.63 0.98 11.70
C ARG A 758 -11.08 1.12 11.23
N GLY A 759 -11.90 0.07 11.34
CA GLY A 759 -13.35 0.14 11.12
C GLY A 759 -14.13 0.78 12.29
N ASN A 760 -13.46 1.12 13.40
CA ASN A 760 -14.07 1.75 14.57
C ASN A 760 -13.50 3.16 14.78
N HIS A 761 -14.25 4.18 14.36
CA HIS A 761 -13.84 5.58 14.48
C HIS A 761 -13.56 6.01 15.93
N GLU A 762 -14.23 5.43 16.93
CA GLU A 762 -14.05 5.74 18.35
C GLU A 762 -12.65 5.33 18.85
N VAL A 763 -12.14 4.18 18.40
CA VAL A 763 -10.77 3.75 18.69
C VAL A 763 -9.78 4.62 17.93
N MET A 764 -10.05 4.88 16.65
CA MET A 764 -9.10 5.57 15.80
C MET A 764 -8.91 7.05 16.12
N MET A 765 -9.98 7.77 16.45
CA MET A 765 -9.85 9.18 16.89
C MET A 765 -9.11 9.31 18.22
N ARG A 766 -9.26 8.31 19.12
CA ARG A 766 -8.49 8.23 20.37
C ARG A 766 -7.03 7.84 20.15
N GLY A 767 -6.73 7.19 19.04
CA GLY A 767 -5.40 6.83 18.58
C GLY A 767 -4.71 7.92 17.74
N THR A 768 -5.45 8.94 17.30
CA THR A 768 -4.88 9.99 16.46
C THR A 768 -3.87 10.81 17.26
N PHE A 769 -2.63 10.92 16.73
CA PHE A 769 -1.43 11.46 17.38
C PHE A 769 -0.99 10.70 18.65
N ALA A 770 -1.46 9.47 18.88
CA ALA A 770 -1.09 8.67 20.06
C ALA A 770 0.18 7.82 19.87
N ASN A 771 0.98 8.07 18.83
CA ASN A 771 2.25 7.37 18.63
C ASN A 771 3.21 7.66 19.80
N ILE A 772 3.84 6.63 20.34
CA ILE A 772 4.75 6.72 21.50
C ILE A 772 6.03 7.52 21.23
N ARG A 773 6.36 7.78 19.96
CA ARG A 773 7.57 8.49 19.53
C ARG A 773 7.28 9.91 19.02
N ILE A 774 6.02 10.30 18.93
CA ILE A 774 5.68 11.66 18.52
C ILE A 774 6.16 12.66 19.60
N LYS A 775 6.68 13.79 19.15
CA LYS A 775 7.12 14.88 20.02
C LYS A 775 6.33 16.13 19.66
N ASN A 776 5.58 16.63 20.62
CA ASN A 776 4.92 17.92 20.51
C ASN A 776 5.84 18.99 21.09
N GLU A 777 6.32 19.91 20.23
CA GLU A 777 7.26 20.98 20.63
C GLU A 777 6.67 21.96 21.65
N MET A 778 5.34 21.89 21.92
CA MET A 778 4.68 22.61 23.03
C MET A 778 5.08 22.06 24.42
N LEU A 779 5.62 20.83 24.48
CA LEU A 779 5.96 20.12 25.72
C LEU A 779 7.45 19.77 25.72
N ASP A 780 8.23 20.40 26.60
CA ASP A 780 9.68 20.19 26.63
C ASP A 780 10.03 18.75 27.01
N GLY A 781 10.68 18.04 26.08
CA GLY A 781 11.22 16.68 26.29
C GLY A 781 10.18 15.57 26.45
N VAL A 782 8.88 15.83 26.26
CA VAL A 782 7.82 14.81 26.37
C VAL A 782 7.64 14.04 25.06
N GLU A 783 7.73 12.72 25.12
CA GLU A 783 7.38 11.82 24.02
C GLU A 783 5.97 11.25 24.22
N GLY A 784 5.24 11.00 23.11
CA GLY A 784 3.89 10.47 23.11
C GLY A 784 2.82 11.50 22.79
N GLY A 785 1.58 11.05 22.67
CA GLY A 785 0.44 11.84 22.20
C GLY A 785 -0.13 12.79 23.24
N TYR A 786 0.66 13.74 23.72
CA TYR A 786 0.27 14.73 24.72
C TYR A 786 0.28 16.15 24.17
N THR A 787 -0.56 17.01 24.75
CA THR A 787 -0.64 18.44 24.46
C THR A 787 -1.13 19.21 25.69
N LEU A 788 -1.33 20.53 25.53
CA LEU A 788 -1.94 21.37 26.55
C LEU A 788 -3.45 21.49 26.30
N GLY A 789 -4.24 21.28 27.35
CA GLY A 789 -5.68 21.48 27.32
C GLY A 789 -6.08 22.98 27.45
N PRO A 790 -7.41 23.27 27.40
CA PRO A 790 -7.90 24.65 27.52
C PRO A 790 -7.49 25.35 28.82
N ASP A 791 -7.22 24.63 29.88
CA ASP A 791 -6.77 25.10 31.19
C ASP A 791 -5.24 25.18 31.33
N GLY A 792 -4.49 24.84 30.24
CA GLY A 792 -3.02 24.78 30.22
C GLY A 792 -2.44 23.54 30.87
N SER A 793 -3.25 22.59 31.32
CA SER A 793 -2.73 21.29 31.84
C SER A 793 -2.33 20.35 30.73
N GLN A 794 -1.27 19.56 30.99
CA GLN A 794 -0.84 18.49 30.07
C GLN A 794 -1.85 17.33 30.11
N MET A 795 -2.36 16.94 28.95
CA MET A 795 -3.26 15.80 28.79
C MET A 795 -3.06 15.08 27.45
N ALA A 796 -3.74 13.97 27.23
CA ALA A 796 -3.73 13.30 25.93
C ALA A 796 -4.38 14.22 24.85
N ILE A 797 -3.83 14.19 23.63
CA ILE A 797 -4.34 15.02 22.52
C ILE A 797 -5.84 14.81 22.30
N PHE A 798 -6.32 13.56 22.37
CA PHE A 798 -7.75 13.25 22.27
C PHE A 798 -8.58 14.00 23.35
N ASP A 799 -8.16 13.93 24.61
CA ASP A 799 -8.90 14.53 25.72
C ASP A 799 -8.93 16.07 25.58
N ALA A 800 -7.79 16.68 25.18
CA ALA A 800 -7.72 18.12 24.91
C ALA A 800 -8.63 18.53 23.74
N ALA A 801 -8.60 17.78 22.64
CA ALA A 801 -9.43 18.04 21.47
C ALA A 801 -10.93 18.01 21.81
N MET A 802 -11.37 17.03 22.59
CA MET A 802 -12.76 16.95 23.04
C MET A 802 -13.13 18.15 23.93
N ALA A 803 -12.25 18.56 24.84
CA ALA A 803 -12.47 19.72 25.68
C ALA A 803 -12.58 21.05 24.89
N TYR A 804 -11.77 21.22 23.84
CA TYR A 804 -11.88 22.36 22.93
C TYR A 804 -13.17 22.32 22.09
N GLN A 805 -13.57 21.14 21.61
CA GLN A 805 -14.83 20.98 20.86
C GLN A 805 -16.05 21.32 21.70
N GLU A 806 -16.09 20.91 22.99
CA GLU A 806 -17.17 21.28 23.93
C GLU A 806 -17.28 22.79 24.11
N GLN A 807 -16.18 23.53 23.96
CA GLN A 807 -16.15 25.01 24.01
C GLN A 807 -16.45 25.66 22.64
N GLY A 808 -16.58 24.86 21.56
CA GLY A 808 -16.76 25.38 20.19
C GLY A 808 -15.51 26.03 19.61
N THR A 809 -14.32 25.75 20.15
CA THR A 809 -13.05 26.37 19.74
C THR A 809 -12.45 25.63 18.55
N PRO A 810 -12.20 26.31 17.42
CA PRO A 810 -11.52 25.67 16.28
C PRO A 810 -10.05 25.41 16.59
N LEU A 811 -9.47 24.38 15.95
CA LEU A 811 -8.10 23.93 16.19
C LEU A 811 -7.25 24.01 14.92
N VAL A 812 -5.96 24.31 15.10
CA VAL A 812 -4.93 24.22 14.07
C VAL A 812 -3.73 23.40 14.54
N ILE A 813 -2.98 22.84 13.58
CA ILE A 813 -1.71 22.15 13.83
C ILE A 813 -0.62 22.85 13.03
N PHE A 814 0.54 23.04 13.65
CA PHE A 814 1.76 23.43 12.95
C PHE A 814 2.66 22.20 12.70
N GLY A 815 3.20 22.09 11.48
CA GLY A 815 4.11 21.04 11.07
C GLY A 815 5.40 21.58 10.45
N GLY A 816 6.45 20.75 10.44
CA GLY A 816 7.68 21.02 9.72
C GLY A 816 7.66 20.55 8.27
N GLU A 817 8.84 20.20 7.74
CA GLU A 817 8.99 19.70 6.38
C GLU A 817 8.42 18.28 6.22
N GLN A 818 7.88 17.96 5.03
CA GLN A 818 7.36 16.66 4.62
C GLN A 818 6.29 16.09 5.60
N TYR A 819 5.36 16.94 6.02
CA TYR A 819 4.27 16.53 6.91
C TYR A 819 3.37 15.48 6.25
N GLY A 820 3.14 14.36 6.94
CA GLY A 820 2.35 13.24 6.46
C GLY A 820 3.11 12.23 5.60
N ALA A 821 4.45 12.22 5.66
CA ALA A 821 5.29 11.24 4.95
C ALA A 821 4.96 9.78 5.36
N GLY A 822 5.22 8.83 4.45
CA GLY A 822 5.07 7.40 4.73
C GLY A 822 3.91 6.74 4.01
N SER A 823 3.27 5.75 4.64
CA SER A 823 2.18 4.98 4.02
C SER A 823 0.91 5.83 3.88
N SER A 824 0.14 5.54 2.83
CA SER A 824 -1.17 6.17 2.61
C SER A 824 -2.16 5.73 3.69
N ARG A 825 -2.44 6.61 4.65
CA ARG A 825 -3.41 6.37 5.72
C ARG A 825 -4.44 7.47 5.75
N ASP A 826 -5.64 7.14 5.33
CA ASP A 826 -6.81 8.02 5.41
C ASP A 826 -7.13 8.45 6.84
N TRP A 827 -6.97 7.55 7.82
CA TRP A 827 -7.17 7.86 9.24
C TRP A 827 -6.26 8.97 9.77
N ALA A 828 -5.13 9.24 9.13
CA ALA A 828 -4.33 10.41 9.48
C ALA A 828 -5.08 11.74 9.19
N ALA A 829 -5.96 11.76 8.20
CA ALA A 829 -6.83 12.91 7.90
C ALA A 829 -8.20 12.79 8.58
N LYS A 830 -8.84 11.59 8.55
CA LYS A 830 -10.13 11.33 9.21
C LYS A 830 -10.05 11.64 10.71
N GLY A 831 -9.01 11.14 11.39
CA GLY A 831 -8.79 11.41 12.80
C GLY A 831 -8.53 12.89 13.09
N THR A 832 -7.70 13.56 12.28
CA THR A 832 -7.45 15.00 12.37
C THR A 832 -8.73 15.81 12.26
N ALA A 833 -9.61 15.48 11.28
CA ALA A 833 -10.91 16.13 11.12
C ALA A 833 -11.84 15.89 12.32
N LEU A 834 -11.92 14.63 12.80
CA LEU A 834 -12.76 14.25 13.95
C LEU A 834 -12.32 14.89 15.26
N LEU A 835 -11.03 15.21 15.43
CA LEU A 835 -10.51 15.97 16.55
C LEU A 835 -10.82 17.48 16.47
N GLY A 836 -11.54 17.93 15.41
CA GLY A 836 -11.96 19.34 15.28
C GLY A 836 -10.90 20.26 14.67
N VAL A 837 -9.81 19.72 14.12
CA VAL A 837 -8.79 20.51 13.41
C VAL A 837 -9.36 21.03 12.10
N LYS A 838 -9.27 22.35 11.88
CA LYS A 838 -9.77 23.03 10.67
C LYS A 838 -8.67 23.28 9.64
N ALA A 839 -7.44 23.47 10.12
CA ALA A 839 -6.31 23.71 9.24
C ALA A 839 -5.03 23.06 9.76
N VAL A 840 -4.18 22.63 8.85
CA VAL A 840 -2.81 22.22 9.13
C VAL A 840 -1.88 23.16 8.37
N ILE A 841 -0.94 23.77 9.08
CA ILE A 841 0.01 24.75 8.55
C ILE A 841 1.41 24.12 8.64
N ALA A 842 2.04 23.79 7.51
CA ALA A 842 3.31 23.07 7.49
C ALA A 842 4.35 23.78 6.61
N GLU A 843 5.63 23.42 6.79
CA GLU A 843 6.69 23.90 5.91
C GLU A 843 6.61 23.24 4.53
N SER A 844 6.18 21.96 4.47
CA SER A 844 5.78 21.25 3.25
C SER A 844 4.97 20.00 3.57
N PHE A 845 4.21 19.52 2.60
CA PHE A 845 3.36 18.31 2.73
C PHE A 845 3.84 17.18 1.83
N GLU A 846 3.62 15.97 2.31
CA GLU A 846 3.56 14.78 1.46
C GLU A 846 2.24 14.78 0.64
N ARG A 847 2.35 14.46 -0.66
CA ARG A 847 1.24 14.59 -1.62
C ARG A 847 -0.05 13.89 -1.16
N ILE A 848 0.06 12.61 -0.79
CA ILE A 848 -1.11 11.78 -0.45
C ILE A 848 -1.81 12.33 0.79
N HIS A 849 -1.05 12.73 1.81
CA HIS A 849 -1.64 13.25 3.04
C HIS A 849 -2.30 14.61 2.84
N ARG A 850 -1.70 15.49 2.03
CA ARG A 850 -2.32 16.77 1.63
C ARG A 850 -3.70 16.53 0.98
N SER A 851 -3.77 15.61 -0.01
CA SER A 851 -5.04 15.27 -0.68
C SER A 851 -6.06 14.68 0.30
N ASN A 852 -5.63 13.82 1.22
CA ASN A 852 -6.53 13.26 2.24
C ASN A 852 -7.09 14.32 3.20
N LEU A 853 -6.30 15.32 3.59
CA LEU A 853 -6.78 16.44 4.42
C LEU A 853 -7.90 17.18 3.69
N VAL A 854 -7.68 17.57 2.44
CA VAL A 854 -8.71 18.21 1.60
C VAL A 854 -9.94 17.32 1.44
N GLY A 855 -9.73 16.03 1.19
CA GLY A 855 -10.80 15.03 1.09
C GLY A 855 -11.68 14.91 2.34
N MET A 856 -11.15 15.30 3.50
CA MET A 856 -11.88 15.32 4.79
C MET A 856 -12.32 16.73 5.22
N GLY A 857 -12.18 17.74 4.37
CA GLY A 857 -12.59 19.11 4.71
C GLY A 857 -11.63 19.87 5.62
N VAL A 858 -10.38 19.40 5.78
CA VAL A 858 -9.31 20.09 6.50
C VAL A 858 -8.44 20.84 5.50
N ILE A 859 -8.23 22.16 5.70
CA ILE A 859 -7.48 22.97 4.74
C ILE A 859 -5.98 22.91 5.07
N PRO A 860 -5.14 22.43 4.13
CA PRO A 860 -3.68 22.49 4.28
C PRO A 860 -3.15 23.86 3.84
N PHE A 861 -2.19 24.41 4.60
CA PHE A 861 -1.48 25.64 4.28
C PHE A 861 0.04 25.44 4.36
N GLU A 862 0.79 26.09 3.49
CA GLU A 862 2.25 26.15 3.59
C GLU A 862 2.72 27.55 3.97
N PHE A 863 3.76 27.61 4.80
CA PHE A 863 4.45 28.84 5.08
C PHE A 863 5.08 29.41 3.80
N THR A 864 5.13 30.74 3.71
CA THR A 864 5.80 31.46 2.60
C THR A 864 6.86 32.40 3.13
N GLY A 865 7.67 32.99 2.26
CA GLY A 865 8.61 34.04 2.63
C GLY A 865 9.77 33.61 3.54
N GLY A 866 9.93 32.28 3.78
CA GLY A 866 10.94 31.75 4.69
C GLY A 866 10.48 31.69 6.16
N ASP A 867 9.21 31.96 6.41
CA ASP A 867 8.60 31.74 7.73
C ASP A 867 8.55 30.25 8.05
N THR A 868 8.76 29.92 9.31
CA THR A 868 8.66 28.57 9.86
C THR A 868 8.12 28.66 11.28
N ARG A 869 7.64 27.53 11.82
CA ARG A 869 7.25 27.48 13.24
C ARG A 869 8.35 27.96 14.19
N LYS A 870 9.63 27.72 13.82
CA LYS A 870 10.80 28.12 14.62
C LYS A 870 11.12 29.63 14.48
N SER A 871 11.10 30.15 13.23
CA SER A 871 11.38 31.59 12.98
C SER A 871 10.31 32.47 13.62
N LEU A 872 9.08 31.96 13.70
CA LEU A 872 7.97 32.64 14.37
C LEU A 872 7.98 32.46 15.89
N GLY A 873 8.83 31.58 16.43
CA GLY A 873 8.96 31.34 17.87
C GLY A 873 7.67 30.85 18.49
N LEU A 874 6.95 29.93 17.80
CA LEU A 874 5.68 29.38 18.29
C LEU A 874 5.92 28.44 19.47
N ASN A 875 5.05 28.47 20.47
CA ASN A 875 5.13 27.65 21.67
C ASN A 875 3.80 26.98 22.06
N GLY A 876 2.69 27.29 21.33
CA GLY A 876 1.40 26.61 21.46
C GLY A 876 0.33 27.34 22.27
N ASP A 877 0.62 28.52 22.81
CA ASP A 877 -0.35 29.38 23.50
C ASP A 877 -0.96 30.47 22.61
N GLU A 878 -0.57 30.44 21.33
CA GLU A 878 -1.03 31.42 20.34
C GLU A 878 -2.49 31.18 19.93
N THR A 879 -3.05 32.25 19.34
CA THR A 879 -4.33 32.19 18.62
C THR A 879 -4.09 32.55 17.16
N VAL A 880 -4.67 31.77 16.26
CA VAL A 880 -4.45 31.87 14.82
C VAL A 880 -5.74 32.25 14.10
N SER A 881 -5.68 33.30 13.29
CA SER A 881 -6.77 33.71 12.40
C SER A 881 -6.27 33.72 10.96
N ILE A 882 -7.01 33.08 10.03
CA ILE A 882 -6.68 33.02 8.59
C ILE A 882 -7.84 33.64 7.83
N ARG A 883 -7.56 34.70 7.06
CA ARG A 883 -8.61 35.47 6.38
C ARG A 883 -8.46 35.44 4.87
N GLY A 884 -9.51 35.87 4.16
CA GLY A 884 -9.54 35.85 2.69
C GLY A 884 -9.81 34.46 2.11
N LEU A 885 -10.44 33.59 2.89
CA LEU A 885 -10.83 32.24 2.45
C LEU A 885 -12.17 32.25 1.70
N GLU A 886 -13.01 33.28 1.88
CA GLU A 886 -14.24 33.39 1.07
C GLU A 886 -13.91 33.57 -0.41
N GLY A 887 -14.31 32.58 -1.26
CA GLY A 887 -13.99 32.57 -2.69
C GLY A 887 -12.53 32.36 -3.02
N VAL A 888 -11.77 31.72 -2.13
CA VAL A 888 -10.37 31.35 -2.35
C VAL A 888 -10.20 30.55 -3.64
N LYS A 889 -9.11 30.81 -4.36
CA LYS A 889 -8.73 30.09 -5.58
C LYS A 889 -7.62 29.06 -5.28
N PRO A 890 -7.47 28.06 -6.14
CA PRO A 890 -6.39 27.11 -6.02
C PRO A 890 -5.03 27.79 -5.89
N LEU A 891 -4.21 27.30 -4.93
CA LEU A 891 -2.84 27.78 -4.66
C LEU A 891 -2.74 29.27 -4.28
N GLN A 892 -3.84 29.92 -3.90
CA GLN A 892 -3.86 31.32 -3.50
C GLN A 892 -3.05 31.56 -2.22
N GLU A 893 -2.32 32.67 -2.18
CA GLU A 893 -1.75 33.18 -0.94
C GLU A 893 -2.80 33.98 -0.16
N VAL A 894 -2.89 33.71 1.14
CA VAL A 894 -3.86 34.32 2.05
C VAL A 894 -3.16 34.89 3.30
N PRO A 895 -3.66 36.01 3.87
CA PRO A 895 -3.11 36.57 5.09
C PRO A 895 -3.52 35.75 6.31
N ALA A 896 -2.60 35.62 7.27
CA ALA A 896 -2.86 35.05 8.57
C ALA A 896 -2.26 35.93 9.69
N GLU A 897 -2.94 35.96 10.80
CA GLU A 897 -2.53 36.64 12.02
C GLU A 897 -2.32 35.63 13.14
N ILE A 898 -1.15 35.67 13.76
CA ILE A 898 -0.82 34.86 14.93
C ILE A 898 -0.70 35.81 16.13
N THR A 899 -1.65 35.72 17.04
CA THR A 899 -1.63 36.50 18.29
C THR A 899 -0.88 35.69 19.33
N MET A 900 0.25 36.24 19.78
CA MET A 900 1.10 35.65 20.81
C MET A 900 0.49 35.86 22.21
N SER A 901 0.95 35.10 23.21
CA SER A 901 0.50 35.21 24.60
C SER A 901 0.72 36.56 25.24
N ASP A 902 1.72 37.33 24.79
CA ASP A 902 1.98 38.72 25.24
C ASP A 902 1.08 39.75 24.57
N GLY A 903 0.15 39.30 23.70
CA GLY A 903 -0.76 40.18 22.96
C GLY A 903 -0.15 40.76 21.67
N SER A 904 1.12 40.49 21.36
CA SER A 904 1.70 40.89 20.08
C SER A 904 1.13 40.09 18.94
N VAL A 905 0.99 40.69 17.75
CA VAL A 905 0.44 40.07 16.57
C VAL A 905 1.52 39.96 15.51
N LYS A 906 1.72 38.75 14.97
CA LYS A 906 2.55 38.48 13.81
C LYS A 906 1.66 38.29 12.60
N SER A 907 1.80 39.13 11.59
CA SER A 907 1.11 39.00 10.30
C SER A 907 2.02 38.24 9.33
N ILE A 908 1.53 37.16 8.79
CA ILE A 908 2.24 36.29 7.84
C ILE A 908 1.38 36.03 6.60
N THR A 909 1.98 35.50 5.56
CA THR A 909 1.26 35.01 4.37
C THR A 909 1.39 33.50 4.31
N LEU A 910 0.27 32.83 4.09
CA LEU A 910 0.20 31.38 3.92
C LEU A 910 -0.24 31.05 2.51
N LYS A 911 0.34 30.01 1.92
CA LYS A 911 -0.12 29.46 0.64
C LYS A 911 -1.18 28.39 0.91
N CYS A 912 -2.39 28.61 0.44
CA CYS A 912 -3.46 27.62 0.50
C CYS A 912 -3.12 26.45 -0.44
N ARG A 913 -3.13 25.23 0.08
CA ARG A 913 -2.79 24.00 -0.66
C ARG A 913 -4.05 23.22 -1.03
N ILE A 914 -5.13 23.93 -1.37
CA ILE A 914 -6.18 23.45 -2.26
C ILE A 914 -5.60 23.66 -3.66
N ASP A 915 -5.26 22.58 -4.36
CA ASP A 915 -4.44 22.67 -5.56
C ASP A 915 -5.31 22.75 -6.85
N THR A 916 -6.61 22.42 -6.77
CA THR A 916 -7.52 22.38 -7.93
C THR A 916 -8.90 22.97 -7.64
N GLU A 917 -9.64 23.38 -8.68
CA GLU A 917 -11.01 23.90 -8.54
C GLU A 917 -11.97 22.83 -7.96
N VAL A 918 -11.79 21.57 -8.32
CA VAL A 918 -12.65 20.48 -7.81
C VAL A 918 -12.42 20.22 -6.32
N GLU A 919 -11.23 20.49 -5.83
CA GLU A 919 -10.93 20.39 -4.39
C GLU A 919 -11.63 21.48 -3.57
N ILE A 920 -11.89 22.65 -4.16
CA ILE A 920 -12.75 23.68 -3.54
C ILE A 920 -14.15 23.11 -3.33
N ASP A 921 -14.72 22.48 -4.35
CA ASP A 921 -16.02 21.81 -4.23
C ASP A 921 -16.02 20.75 -3.13
N TYR A 922 -14.93 20.00 -2.95
CA TYR A 922 -14.80 19.03 -1.86
C TYR A 922 -14.89 19.71 -0.49
N ILE A 923 -14.11 20.76 -0.25
CA ILE A 923 -14.12 21.50 1.03
C ILE A 923 -15.51 22.11 1.28
N GLU A 924 -16.14 22.75 0.28
CA GLU A 924 -17.47 23.33 0.42
C GLU A 924 -18.56 22.29 0.70
N ASN A 925 -18.35 21.04 0.31
CA ASN A 925 -19.24 19.95 0.64
C ASN A 925 -18.97 19.29 2.01
N GLY A 926 -17.85 19.61 2.66
CA GLY A 926 -17.41 18.96 3.90
C GLY A 926 -16.60 17.68 3.67
N GLY A 927 -16.09 17.49 2.44
CA GLY A 927 -15.25 16.39 2.01
C GLY A 927 -15.73 15.71 0.72
N VAL A 928 -14.83 14.94 0.11
CA VAL A 928 -15.08 14.31 -1.19
C VAL A 928 -16.25 13.33 -1.16
N LEU A 929 -16.42 12.55 -0.08
CA LEU A 929 -17.50 11.58 0.02
C LEU A 929 -18.88 12.27 0.13
N HIS A 930 -18.97 13.39 0.83
CA HIS A 930 -20.16 14.22 0.90
C HIS A 930 -20.51 14.81 -0.47
N TYR A 931 -19.49 15.29 -1.20
CA TYR A 931 -19.66 15.78 -2.58
C TYR A 931 -20.23 14.70 -3.48
N VAL A 932 -19.65 13.50 -3.48
CA VAL A 932 -20.11 12.36 -4.27
C VAL A 932 -21.52 11.96 -3.88
N LEU A 933 -21.79 11.84 -2.58
CA LEU A 933 -23.11 11.43 -2.06
C LEU A 933 -24.22 12.39 -2.49
N ARG A 934 -23.99 13.71 -2.38
CA ARG A 934 -24.97 14.72 -2.83
C ARG A 934 -25.19 14.67 -4.37
N ASN A 935 -24.13 14.43 -5.14
CA ASN A 935 -24.25 14.31 -6.59
C ASN A 935 -25.05 13.07 -7.00
N LEU A 936 -24.83 11.93 -6.34
CA LEU A 936 -25.61 10.71 -6.56
C LEU A 936 -27.08 10.88 -6.12
N ALA A 937 -27.33 11.65 -5.06
CA ALA A 937 -28.68 11.97 -4.60
C ALA A 937 -29.39 12.92 -5.58
N LYS A 938 -28.72 13.91 -6.20
CA LYS A 938 -29.29 14.81 -7.23
C LYS A 938 -29.68 14.08 -8.52
N ALA A 939 -28.97 13.01 -8.87
CA ALA A 939 -29.24 12.21 -10.06
C ALA A 939 -30.42 11.22 -9.88
N ALA A 940 -31.26 11.41 -8.85
CA ALA A 940 -32.39 10.57 -8.48
C ALA A 940 -33.69 10.98 -9.22
#